data_fd794cc4eac07bfbdf3245d0e7bbc361
#
_entry.id   fd794cc4eac07bfbdf3245d0e7bbc361
#
_cell.length_a   1.000
_cell.length_b   1.000
_cell.length_c   1.000
_cell.angle_alpha   90.00
_cell.angle_beta   90.00
_cell.angle_gamma   90.00
#
_symmetry.space_group_name_H-M   'P 1'
#
loop_
_entity.id
_entity.type
_entity.pdbx_description
1 polymer ?
#
loop_
_entity_poly.entity_id
_entity_poly.type
_entity_poly.pdbx_seq_one_letter_code
_entity_poly.pdbx_strand_id
1 'polypeptide(L)'
;MQYWFGTFCLCLDKVALFRDEEKLMVEPKVLKLLSYFCQNPGRAISRRELGESVWEGRIVSDAAINRAIAEIRKVIERDVKQPELLTTVSKVGYQFNCIPNAVSDASSSNLNPAKMITPVKRRLLASLLLSLFVTVILLWMSRADDGNKAYEIQNEQALTMQKGLSFKGSWSPNGQAFSFIHRPEGGKFGQIWLAESGHTGALISDNYYYLDTIFIEDKRLVAARFNNLEQRQCELVSISLNTKEVTKLTSCGYRNNPQLAFNPETSQLFFNYRESLNEPLRVMSYDLRTQRRKQLTLPEQGGNRLGDYAFALDAERKRLAVMEYKMDHSTRVRLVHLGSALSVEEIADVELAYGVTWLDQDNLLLASSSGIEILSIKDGTRSKIHTNSGISHVRTGPSGNFYYTKSQVTSNLGYISKSSGRDVWSPSVFVSASVNRSEKARFANNSDSFVYFDHGAGIIIQTADGKTESTDFSDEILYVNNLQWSLDDQVILASINGGVFQYEVATKRWRQLAKEFSDIHFATYGTENKLLLSSNRSGDWQIWSLDPVSERSEQITQDGGYSMFVTSSGDLIYSKFNHDGLYRIPFGSRESELIDADFKIEMWRRWQLLARDNSLYILKQNGIWELNLDSLKQREIYKPQQRIFSFTLSSNKQNLLAELDDGSTSNIWQAKIN
;
A
#
# COMPACT_ATOMS: atom_id res chain seq x y z
N MET A 1 -5.31 -2.74 42.11
CA MET A 1 -3.86 -2.61 42.46
C MET A 1 -3.32 -1.30 41.92
N GLN A 2 -2.63 -0.52 42.73
CA GLN A 2 -2.12 0.81 42.35
C GLN A 2 -0.62 0.88 42.64
N TYR A 3 0.14 1.54 41.74
CA TYR A 3 1.57 1.84 41.90
C TYR A 3 1.78 3.34 42.03
N TRP A 4 2.33 3.77 43.16
CA TRP A 4 2.63 5.17 43.42
C TRP A 4 4.13 5.43 43.30
N PHE A 5 4.53 6.42 42.47
CA PHE A 5 5.92 6.84 42.30
C PHE A 5 5.99 8.35 42.02
N GLY A 6 6.68 9.10 42.93
CA GLY A 6 6.67 10.56 42.89
C GLY A 6 5.24 11.11 43.01
N THR A 7 4.83 11.96 42.07
CA THR A 7 3.48 12.53 41.96
C THR A 7 2.53 11.67 41.10
N PHE A 8 2.99 10.51 40.64
CA PHE A 8 2.22 9.65 39.74
C PHE A 8 1.56 8.47 40.46
N CYS A 9 0.33 8.16 40.05
CA CYS A 9 -0.39 6.98 40.47
C CYS A 9 -0.83 6.19 39.23
N LEU A 10 -0.25 5.00 39.00
CA LEU A 10 -0.66 4.07 37.99
C LEU A 10 -1.71 3.10 38.57
N CYS A 11 -2.96 3.24 38.15
CA CYS A 11 -4.07 2.40 38.57
C CYS A 11 -4.34 1.31 37.54
N LEU A 12 -4.02 0.04 37.85
CA LEU A 12 -4.19 -1.08 36.93
C LEU A 12 -5.66 -1.40 36.67
N ASP A 13 -6.50 -1.31 37.68
CA ASP A 13 -7.93 -1.62 37.58
C ASP A 13 -8.68 -0.61 36.69
N LYS A 14 -8.20 0.63 36.62
CA LYS A 14 -8.77 1.70 35.79
C LYS A 14 -8.01 1.88 34.47
N VAL A 15 -6.92 1.13 34.27
CA VAL A 15 -5.99 1.28 33.13
C VAL A 15 -5.68 2.76 32.88
N ALA A 16 -5.25 3.46 33.93
CA ALA A 16 -5.06 4.89 33.89
C ALA A 16 -3.83 5.34 34.72
N LEU A 17 -3.16 6.40 34.25
CA LEU A 17 -2.10 7.09 34.97
C LEU A 17 -2.64 8.46 35.44
N PHE A 18 -2.38 8.79 36.67
CA PHE A 18 -2.74 10.08 37.28
C PHE A 18 -1.48 10.81 37.72
N ARG A 19 -1.47 12.15 37.66
CA ARG A 19 -0.50 13.06 38.29
C ARG A 19 -1.29 14.00 39.14
N ASP A 20 -0.96 14.07 40.46
CA ASP A 20 -1.62 14.95 41.42
C ASP A 20 -3.17 14.88 41.34
N GLU A 21 -3.70 13.63 41.24
CA GLU A 21 -5.12 13.28 41.07
C GLU A 21 -5.73 13.60 39.68
N GLU A 22 -5.02 14.28 38.79
CA GLU A 22 -5.46 14.53 37.40
C GLU A 22 -5.14 13.38 36.51
N LYS A 23 -6.14 12.89 35.72
CA LYS A 23 -5.98 11.78 34.78
C LYS A 23 -5.20 12.23 33.56
N LEU A 24 -4.09 11.55 33.28
CA LEU A 24 -3.29 11.77 32.07
C LEU A 24 -3.80 10.90 30.92
N MET A 25 -3.83 11.47 29.71
CA MET A 25 -4.15 10.73 28.48
C MET A 25 -2.92 9.97 28.00
N VAL A 26 -2.88 8.67 28.22
CA VAL A 26 -1.78 7.77 27.85
C VAL A 26 -2.34 6.53 27.19
N GLU A 27 -1.71 6.10 26.10
CA GLU A 27 -2.15 4.90 25.36
C GLU A 27 -2.12 3.64 26.23
N PRO A 28 -3.08 2.72 26.13
CA PRO A 28 -3.16 1.49 26.93
C PRO A 28 -1.88 0.64 26.87
N LYS A 29 -1.21 0.61 25.72
CA LYS A 29 0.03 -0.14 25.51
C LYS A 29 1.20 0.47 26.27
N VAL A 30 1.26 1.80 26.32
CA VAL A 30 2.26 2.56 27.08
C VAL A 30 2.04 2.36 28.58
N LEU A 31 0.78 2.32 29.03
CA LEU A 31 0.44 1.99 30.43
C LEU A 31 0.83 0.55 30.80
N LYS A 32 0.62 -0.43 29.92
CA LYS A 32 1.05 -1.82 30.12
C LYS A 32 2.58 -1.91 30.25
N LEU A 33 3.31 -1.19 29.40
CA LEU A 33 4.77 -1.12 29.47
C LEU A 33 5.25 -0.47 30.77
N LEU A 34 4.64 0.65 31.18
CA LEU A 34 4.94 1.31 32.45
C LEU A 34 4.63 0.41 33.65
N SER A 35 3.52 -0.33 33.61
CA SER A 35 3.16 -1.32 34.62
C SER A 35 4.23 -2.42 34.77
N TYR A 36 4.76 -2.90 33.66
CA TYR A 36 5.83 -3.90 33.66
C TYR A 36 7.10 -3.36 34.32
N PHE A 37 7.46 -2.11 34.07
CA PHE A 37 8.56 -1.45 34.75
C PHE A 37 8.32 -1.25 36.25
N CYS A 38 7.11 -0.88 36.64
CA CYS A 38 6.72 -0.74 38.07
C CYS A 38 6.76 -2.08 38.82
N GLN A 39 6.55 -3.20 38.14
CA GLN A 39 6.66 -4.56 38.70
C GLN A 39 8.11 -5.04 38.78
N ASN A 40 9.04 -4.43 38.07
CA ASN A 40 10.45 -4.80 38.01
C ASN A 40 11.38 -3.61 38.29
N PRO A 41 11.22 -2.90 39.44
CA PRO A 41 11.98 -1.69 39.71
C PRO A 41 13.48 -1.99 39.92
N GLY A 42 14.33 -1.09 39.46
CA GLY A 42 15.78 -1.21 39.57
C GLY A 42 16.44 -2.27 38.71
N ARG A 43 15.68 -3.07 37.98
CA ARG A 43 16.22 -4.11 37.08
C ARG A 43 16.36 -3.58 35.66
N ALA A 44 17.50 -3.84 35.03
CA ALA A 44 17.68 -3.58 33.60
C ALA A 44 16.94 -4.67 32.78
N ILE A 45 16.00 -4.25 31.93
CA ILE A 45 15.12 -5.10 31.14
C ILE A 45 15.50 -4.99 29.67
N SER A 46 15.77 -6.13 29.04
CA SER A 46 16.16 -6.16 27.63
C SER A 46 14.98 -5.88 26.69
N ARG A 47 15.28 -5.40 25.48
CA ARG A 47 14.24 -5.20 24.44
C ARG A 47 13.51 -6.51 24.10
N ARG A 48 14.24 -7.61 24.04
CA ARG A 48 13.65 -8.94 23.81
C ARG A 48 12.64 -9.29 24.91
N GLU A 49 13.01 -9.11 26.17
CA GLU A 49 12.13 -9.37 27.30
C GLU A 49 10.89 -8.47 27.29
N LEU A 50 11.05 -7.20 26.94
CA LEU A 50 9.91 -6.29 26.76
C LEU A 50 8.97 -6.78 25.65
N GLY A 51 9.50 -7.22 24.52
CA GLY A 51 8.72 -7.81 23.42
C GLY A 51 7.95 -9.04 23.87
N GLU A 52 8.58 -9.97 24.59
CA GLU A 52 7.94 -11.18 25.08
C GLU A 52 6.86 -10.89 26.14
N SER A 53 7.14 -10.00 27.10
CA SER A 53 6.28 -9.80 28.28
C SER A 53 5.15 -8.75 28.03
N VAL A 54 5.45 -7.67 27.33
CA VAL A 54 4.50 -6.56 27.13
C VAL A 54 3.72 -6.73 25.81
N TRP A 55 4.36 -7.29 24.77
CA TRP A 55 3.73 -7.54 23.46
C TRP A 55 3.30 -8.98 23.27
N GLU A 56 3.32 -9.81 24.35
CA GLU A 56 2.75 -11.16 24.36
C GLU A 56 3.39 -12.10 23.33
N GLY A 57 4.70 -11.96 23.12
CA GLY A 57 5.45 -12.77 22.15
C GLY A 57 5.21 -12.39 20.67
N ARG A 58 4.45 -11.32 20.39
CA ARG A 58 4.35 -10.81 19.03
C ARG A 58 5.68 -10.18 18.62
N ILE A 59 6.06 -10.38 17.38
CA ILE A 59 7.27 -9.78 16.82
C ILE A 59 7.09 -8.26 16.80
N VAL A 60 7.91 -7.56 17.57
CA VAL A 60 7.90 -6.09 17.70
C VAL A 60 9.28 -5.56 17.36
N SER A 61 9.33 -4.57 16.48
CA SER A 61 10.59 -3.90 16.14
C SER A 61 11.14 -3.11 17.32
N ASP A 62 12.46 -3.01 17.43
CA ASP A 62 13.14 -2.15 18.40
C ASP A 62 12.65 -0.70 18.30
N ALA A 63 12.30 -0.23 17.11
CA ALA A 63 11.75 1.10 16.88
C ALA A 63 10.39 1.30 17.59
N ALA A 64 9.51 0.30 17.59
CA ALA A 64 8.22 0.38 18.29
C ALA A 64 8.41 0.39 19.82
N ILE A 65 9.36 -0.41 20.33
CA ILE A 65 9.73 -0.38 21.77
C ILE A 65 10.32 0.98 22.12
N ASN A 66 11.25 1.50 21.32
CA ASN A 66 11.87 2.81 21.53
C ASN A 66 10.82 3.94 21.51
N ARG A 67 9.84 3.87 20.60
CA ARG A 67 8.73 4.83 20.55
C ARG A 67 7.89 4.78 21.84
N ALA A 68 7.50 3.60 22.30
CA ALA A 68 6.73 3.44 23.52
C ALA A 68 7.51 3.94 24.76
N ILE A 69 8.82 3.71 24.83
CA ILE A 69 9.71 4.28 25.86
C ILE A 69 9.74 5.81 25.78
N ALA A 70 9.83 6.37 24.58
CA ALA A 70 9.80 7.82 24.39
C ALA A 70 8.47 8.43 24.83
N GLU A 71 7.34 7.78 24.58
CA GLU A 71 6.02 8.22 25.05
C GLU A 71 5.92 8.17 26.59
N ILE A 72 6.43 7.11 27.24
CA ILE A 72 6.50 7.08 28.71
C ILE A 72 7.32 8.28 29.23
N ARG A 73 8.51 8.51 28.68
CA ARG A 73 9.39 9.61 29.12
C ARG A 73 8.73 10.98 28.98
N LYS A 74 7.99 11.23 27.90
CA LYS A 74 7.24 12.50 27.72
C LYS A 74 6.25 12.75 28.86
N VAL A 75 5.72 11.71 29.46
CA VAL A 75 4.68 11.78 30.50
C VAL A 75 5.28 11.87 31.90
N ILE A 76 6.33 11.06 32.20
CA ILE A 76 6.82 10.92 33.56
C ILE A 76 8.11 11.67 33.84
N GLU A 77 8.91 12.05 32.84
CA GLU A 77 10.17 12.75 33.01
C GLU A 77 9.99 14.27 33.01
N ARG A 78 10.87 14.97 33.75
CA ARG A 78 10.94 16.45 33.72
C ARG A 78 11.65 16.93 32.45
N ASP A 79 12.71 16.24 32.06
CA ASP A 79 13.46 16.48 30.83
C ASP A 79 13.63 15.14 30.07
N VAL A 80 12.99 15.05 28.92
CA VAL A 80 13.06 13.84 28.07
C VAL A 80 14.47 13.53 27.54
N LYS A 81 15.33 14.58 27.45
CA LYS A 81 16.72 14.43 27.01
C LYS A 81 17.65 13.92 28.12
N GLN A 82 17.25 14.11 29.38
CA GLN A 82 17.99 13.63 30.55
C GLN A 82 17.04 12.83 31.47
N PRO A 83 16.61 11.62 31.05
CA PRO A 83 15.64 10.83 31.80
C PRO A 83 16.25 10.34 33.13
N GLU A 84 15.55 10.58 34.24
CA GLU A 84 15.94 10.16 35.59
C GLU A 84 15.20 8.91 36.06
N LEU A 85 13.91 8.80 35.75
CA LEU A 85 13.05 7.69 36.17
C LEU A 85 13.19 6.46 35.27
N LEU A 86 13.19 6.65 33.95
CA LEU A 86 13.30 5.55 32.98
C LEU A 86 14.57 5.74 32.12
N THR A 87 15.67 5.19 32.58
CA THR A 87 17.00 5.35 31.95
C THR A 87 17.30 4.27 30.92
N THR A 88 18.25 4.55 30.02
CA THR A 88 18.77 3.57 29.07
C THR A 88 20.06 2.95 29.62
N VAL A 89 20.10 1.63 29.73
CA VAL A 89 21.30 0.86 30.08
C VAL A 89 21.98 0.41 28.80
N SER A 90 23.15 0.99 28.50
CA SER A 90 23.86 0.73 27.23
C SER A 90 24.06 -0.77 26.99
N LYS A 91 23.74 -1.22 25.76
CA LYS A 91 23.83 -2.63 25.30
C LYS A 91 22.95 -3.63 26.04
N VAL A 92 22.13 -3.20 27.02
CA VAL A 92 21.24 -4.09 27.78
C VAL A 92 19.77 -3.78 27.49
N GLY A 93 19.34 -2.55 27.69
CA GLY A 93 17.92 -2.19 27.53
C GLY A 93 17.53 -0.94 28.34
N TYR A 94 16.49 -1.05 29.17
CA TYR A 94 15.94 0.06 29.95
C TYR A 94 15.77 -0.33 31.41
N GLN A 95 15.87 0.65 32.31
CA GLN A 95 15.77 0.45 33.74
C GLN A 95 14.91 1.54 34.35
N PHE A 96 13.97 1.16 35.23
CA PHE A 96 13.14 2.08 36.01
C PHE A 96 13.75 2.29 37.37
N ASN A 97 14.24 3.50 37.62
CA ASN A 97 15.06 3.81 38.80
C ASN A 97 14.25 4.22 40.06
N CYS A 98 12.93 4.16 39.99
CA CYS A 98 12.05 4.42 41.12
C CYS A 98 11.45 3.11 41.64
N ILE A 99 11.37 2.96 42.97
CA ILE A 99 10.68 1.84 43.61
C ILE A 99 9.26 2.29 43.89
N PRO A 100 8.24 1.80 43.16
CA PRO A 100 6.86 2.20 43.38
C PRO A 100 6.28 1.58 44.65
N ASN A 101 5.50 2.35 45.42
CA ASN A 101 4.69 1.80 46.49
C ASN A 101 3.45 1.12 45.91
N ALA A 102 3.36 -0.19 46.05
CA ALA A 102 2.19 -0.99 45.63
C ALA A 102 1.12 -0.99 46.73
N VAL A 103 -0.08 -0.49 46.45
CA VAL A 103 -1.22 -0.53 47.36
C VAL A 103 -2.26 -1.50 46.75
N SER A 104 -2.53 -2.59 47.48
CA SER A 104 -3.67 -3.47 47.21
C SER A 104 -4.82 -3.12 48.13
N ASP A 105 -6.06 -3.04 47.64
CA ASP A 105 -7.27 -2.66 48.38
C ASP A 105 -7.71 -3.67 49.47
N ALA A 106 -6.76 -4.32 50.12
CA ALA A 106 -7.01 -5.31 51.16
C ALA A 106 -6.47 -4.86 52.51
N SER A 107 -6.73 -3.60 52.97
CA SER A 107 -6.44 -3.18 54.37
C SER A 107 -7.11 -1.85 54.65
N SER A 108 -8.37 -1.88 55.04
CA SER A 108 -8.94 -0.79 55.84
C SER A 108 -9.94 -1.34 56.85
N SER A 109 -9.40 -1.84 57.94
CA SER A 109 -10.16 -1.99 59.20
C SER A 109 -9.52 -1.09 60.26
N ASN A 110 -10.36 -0.32 60.90
CA ASN A 110 -10.23 0.41 62.14
C ASN A 110 -10.13 1.94 62.06
N LEU A 111 -11.25 2.58 62.23
CA LEU A 111 -11.44 3.63 63.27
C LEU A 111 -12.92 3.71 63.67
N ASN A 112 -13.12 3.80 64.95
CA ASN A 112 -14.28 3.56 65.79
C ASN A 112 -15.27 4.77 65.91
N PRO A 113 -16.33 4.69 66.69
CA PRO A 113 -17.70 4.91 66.22
C PRO A 113 -18.34 6.18 66.80
N ALA A 114 -19.34 6.74 66.14
CA ALA A 114 -20.25 7.66 66.77
C ALA A 114 -21.66 7.64 66.17
N LYS A 115 -22.60 7.22 67.04
CA LYS A 115 -24.06 7.47 67.12
C LYS A 115 -25.02 6.80 66.16
N MET A 116 -25.76 5.89 66.76
CA MET A 116 -26.95 5.19 66.30
C MET A 116 -28.05 6.15 65.83
N ILE A 117 -28.61 5.85 64.66
CA ILE A 117 -29.95 6.27 64.24
C ILE A 117 -30.69 4.99 63.79
N THR A 118 -31.93 4.86 64.22
CA THR A 118 -32.80 3.69 64.27
C THR A 118 -33.02 2.94 62.93
N PRO A 119 -33.25 1.59 62.95
CA PRO A 119 -32.99 0.69 61.85
C PRO A 119 -34.13 0.51 60.79
N VAL A 120 -35.27 1.20 60.87
CA VAL A 120 -36.41 0.87 59.98
C VAL A 120 -36.42 1.72 58.71
N LYS A 121 -35.98 2.95 58.70
CA LYS A 121 -35.89 3.79 57.47
C LYS A 121 -34.67 3.50 56.56
N ARG A 122 -33.64 2.83 57.09
CA ARG A 122 -32.40 2.50 56.34
C ARG A 122 -32.56 1.30 55.38
N ARG A 123 -33.48 0.38 55.66
CA ARG A 123 -33.71 -0.80 54.78
C ARG A 123 -34.44 -0.44 53.49
N LEU A 124 -35.35 0.51 53.53
CA LEU A 124 -36.07 0.98 52.34
C LEU A 124 -35.19 1.86 51.42
N LEU A 125 -34.33 2.71 51.99
CA LEU A 125 -33.37 3.50 51.21
C LEU A 125 -32.24 2.61 50.61
N ALA A 126 -31.77 1.61 51.34
CA ALA A 126 -30.74 0.68 50.87
C ALA A 126 -31.25 -0.23 49.76
N SER A 127 -32.53 -0.67 49.82
CA SER A 127 -33.15 -1.46 48.74
C SER A 127 -33.43 -0.62 47.48
N LEU A 128 -33.81 0.63 47.63
CA LEU A 128 -33.96 1.57 46.51
C LEU A 128 -32.63 1.94 45.85
N LEU A 129 -31.59 2.17 46.64
CA LEU A 129 -30.24 2.42 46.12
C LEU A 129 -29.63 1.15 45.49
N LEU A 130 -29.92 -0.03 46.03
CA LEU A 130 -29.47 -1.30 45.45
C LEU A 130 -30.23 -1.60 44.15
N SER A 131 -31.55 -1.33 44.08
CA SER A 131 -32.28 -1.48 42.82
C SER A 131 -31.86 -0.47 41.75
N LEU A 132 -31.60 0.77 42.14
CA LEU A 132 -31.05 1.79 41.23
C LEU A 132 -29.64 1.42 40.75
N PHE A 133 -28.81 0.88 41.65
CA PHE A 133 -27.45 0.41 41.30
C PHE A 133 -27.49 -0.81 40.39
N VAL A 134 -28.39 -1.76 40.65
CA VAL A 134 -28.60 -2.91 39.76
C VAL A 134 -29.17 -2.48 38.40
N THR A 135 -30.13 -1.53 38.35
CA THR A 135 -30.62 -0.99 37.08
C THR A 135 -29.55 -0.19 36.32
N VAL A 136 -28.69 0.56 37.01
CA VAL A 136 -27.55 1.27 36.40
C VAL A 136 -26.50 0.27 35.89
N ILE A 137 -26.23 -0.81 36.64
CA ILE A 137 -25.34 -1.90 36.19
C ILE A 137 -25.97 -2.64 35.00
N LEU A 138 -27.25 -2.95 35.02
CA LEU A 138 -27.93 -3.61 33.88
C LEU A 138 -27.96 -2.70 32.63
N LEU A 139 -28.20 -1.40 32.82
CA LEU A 139 -28.11 -0.40 31.76
C LEU A 139 -26.67 -0.19 31.27
N TRP A 140 -25.68 -0.30 32.16
CA TRP A 140 -24.27 -0.23 31.80
C TRP A 140 -23.79 -1.53 31.11
N MET A 141 -24.26 -2.70 31.60
CA MET A 141 -23.98 -3.98 30.92
C MET A 141 -24.68 -4.08 29.56
N SER A 142 -25.92 -3.55 29.43
CA SER A 142 -26.58 -3.50 28.11
C SER A 142 -25.95 -2.49 27.14
N ARG A 143 -25.20 -1.49 27.65
CA ARG A 143 -24.38 -0.59 26.85
C ARG A 143 -22.94 -1.10 26.59
N ALA A 144 -22.46 -1.97 27.48
CA ALA A 144 -21.13 -2.56 27.34
C ALA A 144 -21.06 -3.68 26.29
N ASP A 145 -22.20 -4.22 25.89
CA ASP A 145 -22.27 -5.30 24.88
C ASP A 145 -22.26 -4.78 23.42
N ASP A 146 -22.32 -3.45 23.21
CA ASP A 146 -22.20 -2.86 21.88
C ASP A 146 -20.73 -2.63 21.42
N GLY A 147 -19.73 -3.06 22.19
CA GLY A 147 -18.33 -2.64 22.02
C GLY A 147 -17.37 -3.67 21.44
N ASN A 148 -17.73 -4.91 21.15
CA ASN A 148 -16.79 -5.87 20.56
C ASN A 148 -17.51 -6.97 19.75
N LYS A 149 -18.21 -6.57 18.69
CA LYS A 149 -18.60 -7.54 17.67
C LYS A 149 -17.29 -8.02 17.03
N ALA A 150 -16.88 -9.23 17.38
CA ALA A 150 -15.82 -9.92 16.64
C ALA A 150 -16.39 -10.24 15.26
N TYR A 151 -16.07 -9.40 14.29
CA TYR A 151 -16.43 -9.65 12.89
C TYR A 151 -15.62 -10.83 12.37
N GLU A 152 -16.30 -11.83 11.82
CA GLU A 152 -15.66 -12.99 11.20
C GLU A 152 -16.14 -13.17 9.77
N ILE A 153 -15.22 -13.49 8.87
CA ILE A 153 -15.53 -13.86 7.49
C ILE A 153 -16.07 -15.29 7.47
N GLN A 154 -17.24 -15.45 6.88
CA GLN A 154 -17.89 -16.74 6.72
C GLN A 154 -18.23 -17.01 5.26
N ASN A 155 -18.37 -18.30 4.93
CA ASN A 155 -18.83 -18.77 3.63
C ASN A 155 -17.99 -18.23 2.46
N GLU A 156 -16.65 -18.12 2.64
CA GLU A 156 -15.74 -17.71 1.58
C GLU A 156 -15.76 -18.75 0.44
N GLN A 157 -16.12 -18.30 -0.76
CA GLN A 157 -16.13 -19.14 -1.96
C GLN A 157 -15.69 -18.37 -3.21
N ALA A 158 -15.01 -19.06 -4.11
CA ALA A 158 -14.61 -18.48 -5.40
C ALA A 158 -15.82 -18.34 -6.33
N LEU A 159 -16.03 -17.13 -6.86
CA LEU A 159 -17.00 -16.86 -7.91
C LEU A 159 -16.42 -17.13 -9.31
N THR A 160 -15.09 -17.06 -9.44
CA THR A 160 -14.38 -17.31 -10.69
C THR A 160 -13.23 -18.27 -10.44
N MET A 161 -12.99 -19.22 -11.38
CA MET A 161 -11.91 -20.22 -11.30
C MET A 161 -11.25 -20.45 -12.68
N GLN A 162 -11.45 -19.54 -13.63
CA GLN A 162 -10.88 -19.62 -14.96
C GLN A 162 -9.37 -19.33 -14.91
N LYS A 163 -8.60 -20.05 -15.74
CA LYS A 163 -7.16 -19.77 -15.89
C LYS A 163 -6.93 -18.36 -16.44
N GLY A 164 -6.10 -17.58 -15.75
CA GLY A 164 -5.82 -16.19 -16.07
C GLY A 164 -6.18 -15.26 -14.92
N LEU A 165 -6.54 -14.02 -15.25
CA LEU A 165 -6.79 -12.97 -14.27
C LEU A 165 -8.25 -12.51 -14.33
N SER A 166 -9.03 -12.81 -13.31
CA SER A 166 -10.39 -12.30 -13.11
C SER A 166 -10.39 -11.22 -12.04
N PHE A 167 -10.97 -10.08 -12.31
CA PHE A 167 -11.03 -8.95 -11.41
C PHE A 167 -12.22 -8.05 -11.68
N LYS A 168 -12.61 -7.25 -10.69
CA LYS A 168 -13.76 -6.36 -10.74
C LYS A 168 -15.00 -7.04 -11.32
N GLY A 169 -16.11 -6.90 -10.73
CA GLY A 169 -17.32 -7.52 -11.22
C GLY A 169 -18.55 -6.84 -10.62
N SER A 170 -19.72 -7.28 -11.08
CA SER A 170 -21.00 -6.78 -10.63
C SER A 170 -22.08 -7.86 -10.76
N TRP A 171 -22.93 -7.96 -9.76
CA TRP A 171 -24.14 -8.74 -9.85
C TRP A 171 -25.25 -7.98 -10.58
N SER A 172 -26.08 -8.69 -11.33
CA SER A 172 -27.34 -8.15 -11.86
C SER A 172 -28.27 -7.75 -10.71
N PRO A 173 -29.15 -6.76 -10.89
CA PRO A 173 -30.12 -6.35 -9.88
C PRO A 173 -30.95 -7.48 -9.29
N ASN A 174 -31.33 -8.48 -10.11
CA ASN A 174 -32.04 -9.67 -9.68
C ASN A 174 -31.16 -10.78 -9.07
N GLY A 175 -29.82 -10.58 -9.03
CA GLY A 175 -28.85 -11.53 -8.45
C GLY A 175 -28.64 -12.83 -9.24
N GLN A 176 -29.12 -12.94 -10.48
CA GLN A 176 -29.04 -14.16 -11.28
C GLN A 176 -27.83 -14.23 -12.22
N ALA A 177 -27.23 -13.09 -12.51
CA ALA A 177 -26.06 -12.99 -13.39
C ALA A 177 -24.93 -12.21 -12.73
N PHE A 178 -23.68 -12.60 -12.99
CA PHE A 178 -22.49 -11.92 -12.53
C PHE A 178 -21.58 -11.60 -13.72
N SER A 179 -21.32 -10.31 -13.95
CA SER A 179 -20.37 -9.84 -14.95
C SER A 179 -19.01 -9.54 -14.30
N PHE A 180 -17.92 -9.80 -15.01
CA PHE A 180 -16.57 -9.53 -14.51
C PHE A 180 -15.60 -9.32 -15.66
N ILE A 181 -14.45 -8.73 -15.36
CA ILE A 181 -13.35 -8.62 -16.32
C ILE A 181 -12.47 -9.85 -16.18
N HIS A 182 -12.23 -10.54 -17.29
CA HIS A 182 -11.32 -11.67 -17.34
C HIS A 182 -10.28 -11.48 -18.45
N ARG A 183 -9.02 -11.70 -18.11
CA ARG A 183 -7.93 -11.80 -19.06
C ARG A 183 -7.44 -13.25 -19.08
N PRO A 184 -7.72 -14.01 -20.15
CA PRO A 184 -7.25 -15.38 -20.28
C PRO A 184 -5.73 -15.49 -20.20
N GLU A 185 -5.22 -16.63 -19.81
CA GLU A 185 -3.79 -16.93 -19.83
C GLU A 185 -3.20 -16.70 -21.24
N GLY A 186 -2.08 -15.96 -21.32
CA GLY A 186 -1.51 -15.53 -22.60
C GLY A 186 -2.30 -14.45 -23.35
N GLY A 187 -3.49 -14.10 -22.88
CA GLY A 187 -4.33 -13.06 -23.47
C GLY A 187 -3.78 -11.64 -23.26
N LYS A 188 -3.90 -10.80 -24.28
CA LYS A 188 -3.47 -9.40 -24.23
C LYS A 188 -4.50 -8.49 -23.55
N PHE A 189 -5.78 -8.79 -23.70
CA PHE A 189 -6.90 -7.91 -23.38
C PHE A 189 -7.73 -8.46 -22.22
N GLY A 190 -8.14 -7.59 -21.31
CA GLY A 190 -9.23 -7.86 -20.39
C GLY A 190 -10.55 -7.83 -21.17
N GLN A 191 -11.34 -8.89 -21.08
CA GLN A 191 -12.63 -9.05 -21.74
C GLN A 191 -13.75 -9.05 -20.70
N ILE A 192 -14.97 -8.68 -21.09
CA ILE A 192 -16.14 -8.86 -20.24
C ILE A 192 -16.61 -10.31 -20.33
N TRP A 193 -16.67 -10.96 -19.17
CA TRP A 193 -17.26 -12.28 -19.03
C TRP A 193 -18.56 -12.21 -18.23
N LEU A 194 -19.44 -13.16 -18.53
CA LEU A 194 -20.73 -13.30 -17.87
C LEU A 194 -20.87 -14.72 -17.31
N ALA A 195 -21.23 -14.81 -16.04
CA ALA A 195 -21.71 -16.04 -15.40
C ALA A 195 -23.21 -15.92 -15.18
N GLU A 196 -24.00 -16.78 -15.80
CA GLU A 196 -25.47 -16.83 -15.73
C GLU A 196 -25.93 -18.28 -15.88
N SER A 197 -26.80 -18.76 -15.01
CA SER A 197 -27.43 -20.10 -15.08
C SER A 197 -26.45 -21.27 -15.26
N GLY A 198 -25.31 -21.23 -14.54
CA GLY A 198 -24.28 -22.26 -14.59
C GLY A 198 -23.34 -22.19 -15.79
N HIS A 199 -23.55 -21.26 -16.71
CA HIS A 199 -22.65 -20.99 -17.82
C HIS A 199 -21.77 -19.78 -17.53
N THR A 200 -20.48 -19.89 -17.86
CA THR A 200 -19.52 -18.79 -17.74
C THR A 200 -18.72 -18.66 -19.03
N GLY A 201 -18.69 -17.47 -19.62
CA GLY A 201 -17.97 -17.24 -20.87
C GLY A 201 -17.85 -15.77 -21.25
N ALA A 202 -17.04 -15.49 -22.28
CA ALA A 202 -16.88 -14.15 -22.80
C ALA A 202 -18.21 -13.62 -23.37
N LEU A 203 -18.63 -12.46 -22.88
CA LEU A 203 -19.80 -11.75 -23.38
C LEU A 203 -19.48 -11.04 -24.69
N ILE A 204 -18.32 -10.37 -24.71
CA ILE A 204 -17.79 -9.64 -25.86
C ILE A 204 -16.31 -10.01 -26.00
N SER A 205 -15.90 -10.31 -27.23
CA SER A 205 -14.52 -10.57 -27.61
C SER A 205 -14.15 -9.63 -28.75
N ASP A 206 -13.52 -8.51 -28.39
CA ASP A 206 -13.05 -7.48 -29.30
C ASP A 206 -11.62 -7.07 -28.95
N ASN A 207 -11.07 -6.06 -29.61
CA ASN A 207 -9.71 -5.56 -29.40
C ASN A 207 -9.64 -4.44 -28.36
N TYR A 208 -10.65 -4.29 -27.51
CA TYR A 208 -10.66 -3.31 -26.44
C TYR A 208 -10.16 -3.91 -25.12
N TYR A 209 -9.54 -3.07 -24.31
CA TYR A 209 -9.19 -3.37 -22.93
C TYR A 209 -10.33 -2.93 -22.01
N TYR A 210 -11.06 -3.87 -21.45
CA TYR A 210 -12.07 -3.57 -20.46
C TYR A 210 -11.45 -3.46 -19.07
N LEU A 211 -11.88 -2.44 -18.31
CA LEU A 211 -11.29 -2.05 -17.04
C LEU A 211 -12.22 -2.28 -15.85
N ASP A 212 -13.51 -2.11 -16.06
CA ASP A 212 -14.56 -2.33 -15.07
C ASP A 212 -15.89 -2.57 -15.77
N THR A 213 -16.82 -3.23 -15.07
CA THR A 213 -18.18 -3.50 -15.56
C THR A 213 -19.17 -3.49 -14.41
N ILE A 214 -20.34 -2.89 -14.63
CA ILE A 214 -21.46 -2.91 -13.69
C ILE A 214 -22.78 -3.13 -14.43
N PHE A 215 -23.71 -3.83 -13.78
CA PHE A 215 -25.11 -3.86 -14.22
C PHE A 215 -25.80 -2.54 -13.88
N ILE A 216 -26.57 -2.01 -14.83
CA ILE A 216 -27.50 -0.90 -14.61
C ILE A 216 -28.95 -1.37 -14.69
N GLU A 217 -29.18 -2.47 -15.36
CA GLU A 217 -30.45 -3.22 -15.48
C GLU A 217 -30.11 -4.72 -15.64
N ASP A 218 -31.07 -5.63 -15.46
CA ASP A 218 -30.82 -7.08 -15.58
C ASP A 218 -30.24 -7.51 -16.93
N LYS A 219 -30.53 -6.79 -18.00
CA LYS A 219 -30.05 -7.08 -19.37
C LYS A 219 -29.21 -5.95 -19.97
N ARG A 220 -28.67 -5.05 -19.14
CA ARG A 220 -27.82 -3.95 -19.60
C ARG A 220 -26.64 -3.71 -18.65
N LEU A 221 -25.45 -3.65 -19.21
CA LEU A 221 -24.21 -3.32 -18.53
C LEU A 221 -23.74 -1.91 -18.93
N VAL A 222 -22.97 -1.29 -18.04
CA VAL A 222 -22.02 -0.22 -18.37
C VAL A 222 -20.63 -0.75 -18.13
N ALA A 223 -19.72 -0.46 -19.06
CA ALA A 223 -18.32 -0.84 -18.92
C ALA A 223 -17.40 0.34 -19.25
N ALA A 224 -16.23 0.34 -18.61
CA ALA A 224 -15.13 1.23 -18.94
C ALA A 224 -14.11 0.49 -19.79
N ARG A 225 -13.64 1.09 -20.88
CA ARG A 225 -12.68 0.49 -21.80
C ARG A 225 -11.76 1.51 -22.47
N PHE A 226 -10.66 1.06 -23.05
CA PHE A 226 -9.85 1.82 -24.01
C PHE A 226 -9.40 0.94 -25.17
N ASN A 227 -9.17 1.56 -26.33
CA ASN A 227 -8.85 0.85 -27.57
C ASN A 227 -7.34 0.72 -27.83
N ASN A 228 -6.52 1.54 -27.17
CA ASN A 228 -5.08 1.62 -27.42
C ASN A 228 -4.32 1.76 -26.11
N LEU A 229 -3.35 0.86 -25.87
CA LEU A 229 -2.47 0.89 -24.70
C LEU A 229 -1.55 2.12 -24.66
N GLU A 230 -1.24 2.71 -25.80
CA GLU A 230 -0.36 3.88 -25.87
C GLU A 230 -1.14 5.16 -25.53
N GLN A 231 -2.28 5.36 -26.15
CA GLN A 231 -3.11 6.56 -25.94
C GLN A 231 -3.90 6.49 -24.63
N ARG A 232 -4.40 5.28 -24.28
CA ARG A 232 -5.18 5.04 -23.04
C ARG A 232 -6.29 6.05 -22.78
N GLN A 233 -6.98 6.45 -23.86
CA GLN A 233 -8.19 7.25 -23.75
C GLN A 233 -9.34 6.36 -23.31
N CYS A 234 -9.85 6.62 -22.12
CA CYS A 234 -10.92 5.86 -21.51
C CYS A 234 -12.28 6.31 -22.00
N GLU A 235 -13.17 5.36 -22.32
CA GLU A 235 -14.57 5.62 -22.61
C GLU A 235 -15.50 4.71 -21.81
N LEU A 236 -16.64 5.23 -21.42
CA LEU A 236 -17.75 4.47 -20.87
C LEU A 236 -18.71 4.08 -21.99
N VAL A 237 -19.10 2.82 -21.98
CA VAL A 237 -20.02 2.24 -22.97
C VAL A 237 -21.17 1.54 -22.28
N SER A 238 -22.37 1.59 -22.88
CA SER A 238 -23.51 0.75 -22.53
C SER A 238 -23.52 -0.48 -23.42
N ILE A 239 -23.84 -1.65 -22.86
CA ILE A 239 -23.86 -2.94 -23.54
C ILE A 239 -25.19 -3.61 -23.28
N SER A 240 -25.93 -3.93 -24.33
CA SER A 240 -27.15 -4.73 -24.28
C SER A 240 -26.79 -6.22 -24.27
N LEU A 241 -27.24 -6.98 -23.27
CA LEU A 241 -26.98 -8.42 -23.22
C LEU A 241 -27.78 -9.20 -24.31
N ASN A 242 -28.91 -8.67 -24.72
CA ASN A 242 -29.76 -9.31 -25.73
C ASN A 242 -29.19 -9.16 -27.14
N THR A 243 -28.83 -7.92 -27.52
CA THR A 243 -28.38 -7.61 -28.90
C THR A 243 -26.87 -7.61 -29.06
N LYS A 244 -26.11 -7.61 -27.95
CA LYS A 244 -24.65 -7.39 -27.90
C LYS A 244 -24.22 -6.02 -28.44
N GLU A 245 -25.15 -5.11 -28.64
CA GLU A 245 -24.88 -3.76 -29.10
C GLU A 245 -24.09 -2.97 -28.04
N VAL A 246 -23.05 -2.26 -28.49
CA VAL A 246 -22.18 -1.44 -27.66
C VAL A 246 -22.34 0.02 -28.06
N THR A 247 -22.85 0.85 -27.16
CA THR A 247 -23.09 2.28 -27.39
C THR A 247 -22.20 3.12 -26.49
N LYS A 248 -21.45 4.07 -27.05
CA LYS A 248 -20.62 5.01 -26.29
C LYS A 248 -21.50 5.99 -25.52
N LEU A 249 -21.20 6.16 -24.23
CA LEU A 249 -21.88 7.10 -23.33
C LEU A 249 -21.09 8.40 -23.18
N THR A 250 -19.87 8.30 -22.69
CA THR A 250 -19.01 9.46 -22.40
C THR A 250 -17.55 9.06 -22.26
N SER A 251 -16.63 10.04 -22.20
CA SER A 251 -15.23 9.80 -21.87
C SER A 251 -15.06 9.65 -20.34
N CYS A 252 -14.21 8.70 -19.92
CA CYS A 252 -13.72 8.59 -18.54
C CYS A 252 -12.27 9.08 -18.38
N GLY A 253 -11.78 9.84 -19.34
CA GLY A 253 -10.51 10.56 -19.23
C GLY A 253 -9.29 9.78 -19.70
N TYR A 254 -8.12 10.20 -19.22
CA TYR A 254 -6.83 9.74 -19.71
C TYR A 254 -6.10 8.86 -18.68
N ARG A 255 -5.54 7.75 -19.15
CA ARG A 255 -4.77 6.77 -18.31
C ARG A 255 -5.45 6.50 -16.96
N ASN A 256 -6.74 6.27 -17.01
CA ASN A 256 -7.58 6.02 -15.87
C ASN A 256 -7.94 4.53 -15.80
N ASN A 257 -8.08 4.00 -14.60
CA ASN A 257 -8.67 2.69 -14.31
C ASN A 257 -9.89 2.91 -13.42
N PRO A 258 -11.01 3.39 -14.00
CA PRO A 258 -12.13 3.87 -13.23
C PRO A 258 -12.79 2.74 -12.43
N GLN A 259 -13.31 3.09 -11.28
CA GLN A 259 -14.33 2.34 -10.57
C GLN A 259 -15.70 2.88 -11.01
N LEU A 260 -16.67 1.99 -11.12
CA LEU A 260 -18.02 2.32 -11.54
C LEU A 260 -19.00 2.06 -10.40
N ALA A 261 -20.00 2.93 -10.24
CA ALA A 261 -21.20 2.69 -9.43
C ALA A 261 -22.41 3.32 -10.09
N PHE A 262 -23.61 2.82 -9.79
CA PHE A 262 -24.85 3.28 -10.41
C PHE A 262 -25.95 3.48 -9.38
N ASN A 263 -26.67 4.60 -9.51
CA ASN A 263 -27.88 4.90 -8.77
C ASN A 263 -29.09 4.76 -9.73
N PRO A 264 -29.88 3.69 -9.65
CA PRO A 264 -31.01 3.48 -10.52
C PRO A 264 -32.15 4.48 -10.30
N GLU A 265 -32.32 5.05 -9.09
CA GLU A 265 -33.38 6.00 -8.77
C GLU A 265 -33.18 7.33 -9.52
N THR A 266 -31.94 7.80 -9.57
CA THR A 266 -31.58 9.05 -10.23
C THR A 266 -31.02 8.84 -11.65
N SER A 267 -30.84 7.59 -12.08
CA SER A 267 -30.17 7.21 -13.36
C SER A 267 -28.75 7.76 -13.46
N GLN A 268 -28.05 7.94 -12.34
CA GLN A 268 -26.72 8.49 -12.30
C GLN A 268 -25.66 7.40 -12.23
N LEU A 269 -24.71 7.46 -13.15
CA LEU A 269 -23.50 6.68 -13.20
C LEU A 269 -22.37 7.48 -12.56
N PHE A 270 -21.61 6.86 -11.63
CA PHE A 270 -20.46 7.45 -10.98
C PHE A 270 -19.17 6.79 -11.48
N PHE A 271 -18.11 7.59 -11.66
CA PHE A 271 -16.82 7.10 -12.14
C PHE A 271 -15.68 8.05 -11.80
N ASN A 272 -14.45 7.52 -11.72
CA ASN A 272 -13.25 8.34 -11.58
C ASN A 272 -12.86 8.95 -12.94
N TYR A 273 -12.35 10.17 -12.93
CA TYR A 273 -11.97 10.91 -14.12
C TYR A 273 -10.77 11.83 -13.88
N ARG A 274 -9.90 11.95 -14.87
CA ARG A 274 -8.93 13.04 -15.02
C ARG A 274 -8.71 13.33 -16.50
N GLU A 275 -8.43 14.58 -16.84
CA GLU A 275 -8.17 14.99 -18.23
C GLU A 275 -6.76 14.62 -18.69
N SER A 276 -5.78 14.74 -17.77
CA SER A 276 -4.37 14.48 -18.03
C SER A 276 -3.70 13.84 -16.83
N LEU A 277 -2.45 13.40 -16.97
CA LEU A 277 -1.66 12.90 -15.86
C LEU A 277 -1.29 13.95 -14.81
N ASN A 278 -1.33 15.23 -15.19
CA ASN A 278 -1.01 16.35 -14.31
C ASN A 278 -2.16 16.69 -13.37
N GLU A 279 -3.34 16.12 -13.62
CA GLU A 279 -4.50 16.31 -12.79
C GLU A 279 -4.76 15.12 -11.89
N PRO A 280 -5.17 15.33 -10.62
CA PRO A 280 -5.61 14.25 -9.78
C PRO A 280 -6.92 13.64 -10.29
N LEU A 281 -7.12 12.36 -9.99
CA LEU A 281 -8.41 11.70 -10.20
C LEU A 281 -9.48 12.37 -9.32
N ARG A 282 -10.66 12.60 -9.90
CA ARG A 282 -11.86 13.12 -9.23
C ARG A 282 -13.04 12.22 -9.49
N VAL A 283 -14.03 12.21 -8.63
CA VAL A 283 -15.27 11.49 -8.86
C VAL A 283 -16.24 12.38 -9.64
N MET A 284 -16.77 11.81 -10.72
CA MET A 284 -17.78 12.43 -11.58
C MET A 284 -19.09 11.63 -11.50
N SER A 285 -20.20 12.30 -11.74
CA SER A 285 -21.47 11.66 -12.12
C SER A 285 -21.83 11.95 -13.58
N TYR A 286 -22.53 11.00 -14.20
CA TYR A 286 -23.12 11.11 -15.52
C TYR A 286 -24.58 10.66 -15.47
N ASP A 287 -25.48 11.56 -15.81
CA ASP A 287 -26.92 11.27 -15.86
C ASP A 287 -27.24 10.63 -17.21
N LEU A 288 -27.70 9.37 -17.19
CA LEU A 288 -28.01 8.60 -18.39
C LEU A 288 -29.19 9.17 -19.20
N ARG A 289 -30.10 9.92 -18.56
CA ARG A 289 -31.27 10.51 -19.22
C ARG A 289 -30.94 11.85 -19.91
N THR A 290 -30.21 12.72 -19.20
CA THR A 290 -29.88 14.07 -19.70
C THR A 290 -28.52 14.12 -20.38
N GLN A 291 -27.71 13.08 -20.29
CA GLN A 291 -26.35 12.97 -20.82
C GLN A 291 -25.40 14.06 -20.29
N ARG A 292 -25.66 14.58 -19.10
CA ARG A 292 -24.85 15.62 -18.46
C ARG A 292 -23.88 15.03 -17.46
N ARG A 293 -22.66 15.55 -17.44
CA ARG A 293 -21.65 15.26 -16.43
C ARG A 293 -21.65 16.31 -15.33
N LYS A 294 -21.39 15.90 -14.09
CA LYS A 294 -21.17 16.77 -12.94
C LYS A 294 -19.98 16.28 -12.14
N GLN A 295 -19.08 17.18 -11.78
CA GLN A 295 -17.98 16.87 -10.85
C GLN A 295 -18.52 16.86 -9.42
N LEU A 296 -18.13 15.83 -8.64
CA LEU A 296 -18.59 15.63 -7.26
C LEU A 296 -17.49 15.91 -6.24
N THR A 297 -16.22 15.68 -6.59
CA THR A 297 -15.10 15.88 -5.68
C THR A 297 -14.06 16.80 -6.28
N LEU A 298 -13.35 17.50 -5.40
CA LEU A 298 -12.22 18.36 -5.74
C LEU A 298 -11.04 17.96 -4.84
N PRO A 299 -10.25 16.95 -5.25
CA PRO A 299 -9.07 16.54 -4.49
C PRO A 299 -8.03 17.67 -4.49
N GLU A 300 -7.10 17.62 -3.56
CA GLU A 300 -6.04 18.61 -3.47
C GLU A 300 -5.25 18.70 -4.78
N GLN A 301 -5.04 19.93 -5.27
CA GLN A 301 -4.27 20.22 -6.48
C GLN A 301 -2.77 20.22 -6.17
N GLY A 302 -1.97 19.87 -7.19
CA GLY A 302 -0.52 19.94 -7.13
C GLY A 302 0.16 18.62 -6.68
N GLY A 303 1.40 18.49 -7.06
CA GLY A 303 2.24 17.33 -6.75
C GLY A 303 1.84 16.04 -7.45
N ASN A 304 2.45 14.95 -7.00
CA ASN A 304 2.22 13.59 -7.54
C ASN A 304 0.96 12.90 -7.00
N ARG A 305 -0.07 13.64 -6.67
CA ARG A 305 -1.27 13.11 -6.05
C ARG A 305 -2.10 12.34 -7.07
N LEU A 306 -2.38 11.08 -6.77
CA LEU A 306 -3.27 10.28 -7.60
C LEU A 306 -4.71 10.81 -7.52
N GLY A 307 -5.08 11.45 -6.40
CA GLY A 307 -6.42 11.97 -6.14
C GLY A 307 -7.39 10.86 -5.70
N ASP A 308 -8.66 11.04 -6.05
CA ASP A 308 -9.76 10.14 -5.66
C ASP A 308 -9.78 8.90 -6.56
N TYR A 309 -9.08 7.85 -6.14
CA TYR A 309 -8.84 6.67 -6.96
C TYR A 309 -9.85 5.54 -6.78
N ALA A 310 -10.58 5.51 -5.66
CA ALA A 310 -11.64 4.53 -5.41
C ALA A 310 -12.80 5.16 -4.65
N PHE A 311 -14.00 4.61 -4.81
CA PHE A 311 -15.19 5.07 -4.09
C PHE A 311 -16.26 3.98 -4.03
N ALA A 312 -17.22 4.12 -3.12
CA ALA A 312 -18.40 3.26 -3.03
C ALA A 312 -19.65 4.06 -2.71
N LEU A 313 -20.74 3.77 -3.41
CA LEU A 313 -22.06 4.32 -3.14
C LEU A 313 -22.72 3.52 -1.99
N ASP A 314 -23.31 4.20 -1.01
CA ASP A 314 -24.03 3.55 0.09
C ASP A 314 -25.36 2.91 -0.38
N ALA A 315 -25.91 2.03 0.48
CA ALA A 315 -27.15 1.32 0.17
C ALA A 315 -28.36 2.27 -0.02
N GLU A 316 -28.39 3.40 0.71
CA GLU A 316 -29.41 4.43 0.57
C GLU A 316 -29.15 5.38 -0.61
N ARG A 317 -27.99 5.23 -1.29
CA ARG A 317 -27.59 6.02 -2.48
C ARG A 317 -27.50 7.53 -2.22
N LYS A 318 -27.18 7.90 -0.99
CA LYS A 318 -27.08 9.30 -0.54
C LYS A 318 -25.66 9.73 -0.25
N ARG A 319 -24.72 8.78 -0.08
CA ARG A 319 -23.32 9.06 0.27
C ARG A 319 -22.38 8.25 -0.60
N LEU A 320 -21.23 8.86 -0.90
CA LEU A 320 -20.07 8.15 -1.45
C LEU A 320 -18.98 8.10 -0.38
N ALA A 321 -18.48 6.91 -0.07
CA ALA A 321 -17.19 6.76 0.56
C ALA A 321 -16.12 6.92 -0.51
N VAL A 322 -15.19 7.84 -0.35
CA VAL A 322 -14.16 8.18 -1.35
C VAL A 322 -12.79 8.01 -0.72
N MET A 323 -11.88 7.36 -1.45
CA MET A 323 -10.50 7.15 -1.08
C MET A 323 -9.59 8.05 -1.90
N GLU A 324 -8.92 8.99 -1.22
CA GLU A 324 -7.93 9.90 -1.79
C GLU A 324 -6.52 9.40 -1.48
N TYR A 325 -5.68 9.31 -2.48
CA TYR A 325 -4.26 8.96 -2.32
C TYR A 325 -3.45 10.18 -1.92
N LYS A 326 -2.71 10.06 -0.81
CA LYS A 326 -1.85 11.12 -0.28
C LYS A 326 -0.38 10.95 -0.69
N MET A 327 0.39 12.02 -0.53
CA MET A 327 1.83 12.05 -0.86
C MET A 327 2.67 11.08 -0.01
N ASP A 328 2.26 10.81 1.22
CA ASP A 328 2.91 9.88 2.15
C ASP A 328 2.53 8.41 1.91
N HIS A 329 1.93 8.11 0.76
CA HIS A 329 1.40 6.79 0.37
C HIS A 329 0.27 6.25 1.26
N SER A 330 -0.27 7.07 2.15
CA SER A 330 -1.49 6.74 2.88
C SER A 330 -2.74 7.02 2.04
N THR A 331 -3.87 6.57 2.54
CA THR A 331 -5.19 6.82 1.96
C THR A 331 -6.01 7.64 2.92
N ARG A 332 -6.55 8.77 2.46
CA ARG A 332 -7.60 9.51 3.17
C ARG A 332 -8.95 8.99 2.78
N VAL A 333 -9.77 8.60 3.76
CA VAL A 333 -11.15 8.19 3.56
C VAL A 333 -12.06 9.36 3.88
N ARG A 334 -12.93 9.73 2.93
CA ARG A 334 -13.89 10.83 3.03
C ARG A 334 -15.29 10.37 2.69
N LEU A 335 -16.31 11.01 3.26
CA LEU A 335 -17.70 10.88 2.83
C LEU A 335 -18.13 12.09 2.04
N VAL A 336 -18.75 11.85 0.89
CA VAL A 336 -19.38 12.87 0.05
C VAL A 336 -20.89 12.66 0.10
N HIS A 337 -21.61 13.61 0.67
CA HIS A 337 -23.07 13.57 0.76
C HIS A 337 -23.69 14.11 -0.53
N LEU A 338 -24.53 13.28 -1.17
CA LEU A 338 -25.17 13.54 -2.46
C LEU A 338 -26.50 14.27 -2.28
N GLY A 339 -26.49 15.47 -1.70
CA GLY A 339 -27.70 16.30 -1.50
C GLY A 339 -27.84 17.42 -2.54
N SER A 340 -28.74 18.36 -2.28
CA SER A 340 -28.88 19.59 -3.07
C SER A 340 -27.60 20.44 -3.05
N ALA A 341 -26.92 20.48 -1.92
CA ALA A 341 -25.54 20.94 -1.78
C ALA A 341 -24.64 19.74 -1.47
N LEU A 342 -23.50 19.63 -2.15
CA LEU A 342 -22.48 18.63 -1.84
C LEU A 342 -21.75 19.04 -0.56
N SER A 343 -21.60 18.13 0.37
CA SER A 343 -20.73 18.29 1.55
C SER A 343 -19.76 17.14 1.67
N VAL A 344 -18.56 17.41 2.20
CA VAL A 344 -17.49 16.45 2.35
C VAL A 344 -17.07 16.40 3.81
N GLU A 345 -16.96 15.18 4.35
CA GLU A 345 -16.54 14.89 5.72
C GLU A 345 -15.31 13.98 5.66
N GLU A 346 -14.24 14.34 6.38
CA GLU A 346 -13.05 13.50 6.52
C GLU A 346 -13.26 12.51 7.67
N ILE A 347 -13.00 11.22 7.42
CA ILE A 347 -13.23 10.15 8.38
C ILE A 347 -11.93 9.69 9.02
N ALA A 348 -10.96 9.26 8.22
CA ALA A 348 -9.69 8.75 8.72
C ALA A 348 -8.61 8.76 7.63
N ASP A 349 -7.35 8.82 8.07
CA ASP A 349 -6.20 8.43 7.27
C ASP A 349 -5.87 6.96 7.60
N VAL A 350 -5.74 6.12 6.56
CA VAL A 350 -5.45 4.69 6.66
C VAL A 350 -4.21 4.35 5.83
N GLU A 351 -3.62 3.18 6.06
CA GLU A 351 -2.60 2.65 5.17
C GLU A 351 -3.14 2.52 3.74
N LEU A 352 -2.23 2.37 2.76
CA LEU A 352 -2.63 2.20 1.37
C LEU A 352 -3.63 1.06 1.21
N ALA A 353 -4.84 1.40 0.78
CA ALA A 353 -5.90 0.46 0.46
C ALA A 353 -6.18 0.46 -1.05
N TYR A 354 -6.73 -0.62 -1.58
CA TYR A 354 -6.97 -0.82 -3.01
C TYR A 354 -8.44 -0.87 -3.38
N GLY A 355 -9.31 -0.80 -2.39
CA GLY A 355 -10.76 -0.79 -2.61
C GLY A 355 -11.54 -0.48 -1.34
N VAL A 356 -12.75 0.05 -1.53
CA VAL A 356 -13.69 0.38 -0.46
C VAL A 356 -15.08 -0.04 -0.86
N THR A 357 -15.86 -0.53 0.12
CA THR A 357 -17.31 -0.72 0.00
C THR A 357 -17.99 -0.52 1.34
N TRP A 358 -19.30 -0.39 1.33
CA TRP A 358 -20.09 -0.28 2.56
C TRP A 358 -20.42 -1.68 3.10
N LEU A 359 -20.17 -1.90 4.38
CA LEU A 359 -20.63 -3.08 5.11
C LEU A 359 -22.08 -2.85 5.61
N ASP A 360 -22.31 -1.70 6.22
CA ASP A 360 -23.59 -1.22 6.73
C ASP A 360 -23.63 0.32 6.71
N GLN A 361 -24.58 0.95 7.43
CA GLN A 361 -24.73 2.42 7.46
C GLN A 361 -23.58 3.14 8.16
N ASP A 362 -22.86 2.46 9.04
CA ASP A 362 -21.84 3.02 9.93
C ASP A 362 -20.43 2.47 9.68
N ASN A 363 -20.28 1.45 8.84
CA ASN A 363 -19.03 0.74 8.64
C ASN A 363 -18.68 0.56 7.16
N LEU A 364 -17.40 0.76 6.85
CA LEU A 364 -16.81 0.49 5.55
C LEU A 364 -15.92 -0.75 5.61
N LEU A 365 -15.87 -1.50 4.51
CA LEU A 365 -14.84 -2.52 4.25
C LEU A 365 -13.76 -1.92 3.39
N LEU A 366 -12.51 -2.02 3.83
CA LEU A 366 -11.32 -1.61 3.09
C LEU A 366 -10.52 -2.86 2.68
N ALA A 367 -10.16 -2.94 1.43
CA ALA A 367 -9.23 -3.96 0.93
C ALA A 367 -7.82 -3.36 0.84
N SER A 368 -6.85 -3.96 1.50
CA SER A 368 -5.45 -3.51 1.55
C SER A 368 -4.47 -4.63 1.19
N SER A 369 -3.18 -4.32 1.08
CA SER A 369 -2.13 -5.33 0.89
C SER A 369 -2.06 -6.34 2.04
N SER A 370 -2.50 -5.94 3.23
CA SER A 370 -2.49 -6.75 4.45
C SER A 370 -3.80 -7.51 4.70
N GLY A 371 -4.82 -7.34 3.84
CA GLY A 371 -6.09 -8.05 3.94
C GLY A 371 -7.32 -7.14 3.89
N ILE A 372 -8.38 -7.52 4.60
CA ILE A 372 -9.63 -6.76 4.71
C ILE A 372 -9.76 -6.19 6.12
N GLU A 373 -10.13 -4.92 6.19
CA GLU A 373 -10.35 -4.18 7.43
C GLU A 373 -11.75 -3.56 7.43
N ILE A 374 -12.35 -3.45 8.60
CA ILE A 374 -13.56 -2.66 8.84
C ILE A 374 -13.12 -1.30 9.39
N LEU A 375 -13.62 -0.23 8.80
CA LEU A 375 -13.47 1.14 9.28
C LEU A 375 -14.83 1.68 9.73
N SER A 376 -14.95 2.00 11.01
CA SER A 376 -16.12 2.71 11.55
C SER A 376 -16.07 4.19 11.12
N ILE A 377 -17.15 4.68 10.51
CA ILE A 377 -17.24 6.09 10.12
C ILE A 377 -17.58 7.02 11.29
N LYS A 378 -18.04 6.50 12.42
CA LYS A 378 -18.43 7.29 13.60
C LYS A 378 -17.22 7.80 14.38
N ASP A 379 -16.20 6.98 14.51
CA ASP A 379 -15.05 7.25 15.38
C ASP A 379 -13.70 6.96 14.72
N GLY A 380 -13.68 6.53 13.44
CA GLY A 380 -12.46 6.22 12.71
C GLY A 380 -11.74 4.95 13.18
N THR A 381 -12.35 4.14 14.05
CA THR A 381 -11.75 2.90 14.55
C THR A 381 -11.63 1.84 13.46
N ARG A 382 -10.57 1.03 13.51
CA ARG A 382 -10.30 -0.02 12.53
C ARG A 382 -10.19 -1.39 13.19
N SER A 383 -10.79 -2.39 12.53
CA SER A 383 -10.73 -3.80 12.93
C SER A 383 -10.32 -4.66 11.75
N LYS A 384 -9.20 -5.38 11.86
CA LYS A 384 -8.72 -6.28 10.82
C LYS A 384 -9.45 -7.61 10.93
N ILE A 385 -10.08 -8.05 9.83
CA ILE A 385 -10.91 -9.26 9.81
C ILE A 385 -10.35 -10.36 8.90
N HIS A 386 -9.42 -10.05 8.01
CA HIS A 386 -8.79 -11.03 7.13
C HIS A 386 -7.34 -10.65 6.86
N THR A 387 -6.41 -11.61 6.92
CA THR A 387 -4.96 -11.38 6.88
C THR A 387 -4.27 -11.86 5.60
N ASN A 388 -5.03 -12.26 4.57
CA ASN A 388 -4.44 -12.69 3.30
C ASN A 388 -3.97 -11.51 2.45
N SER A 389 -2.78 -11.63 1.88
CA SER A 389 -2.23 -10.67 0.94
C SER A 389 -2.89 -10.74 -0.45
N GLY A 390 -2.72 -9.70 -1.25
CA GLY A 390 -3.17 -9.67 -2.64
C GLY A 390 -4.67 -9.37 -2.83
N ILE A 391 -5.34 -8.84 -1.81
CA ILE A 391 -6.77 -8.49 -1.88
C ILE A 391 -6.96 -7.08 -2.46
N SER A 392 -7.95 -6.94 -3.33
CA SER A 392 -8.31 -5.67 -3.96
C SER A 392 -9.78 -5.64 -4.41
N HIS A 393 -10.26 -4.48 -4.83
CA HIS A 393 -11.55 -4.30 -5.51
C HIS A 393 -12.74 -4.88 -4.75
N VAL A 394 -12.86 -4.60 -3.46
CA VAL A 394 -14.00 -5.04 -2.66
C VAL A 394 -15.29 -4.32 -3.06
N ARG A 395 -16.41 -5.07 -3.13
CA ARG A 395 -17.76 -4.55 -3.42
C ARG A 395 -18.82 -5.31 -2.64
N THR A 396 -19.93 -4.64 -2.33
CA THR A 396 -21.11 -5.26 -1.76
C THR A 396 -21.87 -6.06 -2.82
N GLY A 397 -22.32 -7.24 -2.47
CA GLY A 397 -23.10 -8.15 -3.29
C GLY A 397 -24.54 -8.34 -2.77
N PRO A 398 -25.32 -9.22 -3.39
CA PRO A 398 -26.66 -9.56 -2.93
C PRO A 398 -26.68 -10.18 -1.52
N SER A 399 -27.78 -10.01 -0.80
CA SER A 399 -28.07 -10.68 0.48
C SER A 399 -27.04 -10.42 1.59
N GLY A 400 -26.41 -9.23 1.60
CA GLY A 400 -25.41 -8.85 2.60
C GLY A 400 -24.04 -9.54 2.42
N ASN A 401 -23.81 -10.20 1.28
CA ASN A 401 -22.50 -10.67 0.91
C ASN A 401 -21.64 -9.51 0.41
N PHE A 402 -20.32 -9.69 0.46
CA PHE A 402 -19.37 -8.86 -0.26
C PHE A 402 -18.49 -9.76 -1.14
N TYR A 403 -17.90 -9.19 -2.16
CA TYR A 403 -16.95 -9.90 -3.00
C TYR A 403 -15.72 -9.03 -3.27
N TYR A 404 -14.60 -9.70 -3.51
CA TYR A 404 -13.30 -9.06 -3.64
C TYR A 404 -12.43 -9.85 -4.61
N THR A 405 -11.44 -9.18 -5.16
CA THR A 405 -10.42 -9.81 -5.99
C THR A 405 -9.27 -10.28 -5.12
N LYS A 406 -8.89 -11.55 -5.24
CA LYS A 406 -7.71 -12.14 -4.62
C LYS A 406 -6.72 -12.53 -5.71
N SER A 407 -5.55 -11.92 -5.70
CA SER A 407 -4.51 -12.10 -6.70
C SER A 407 -3.28 -12.74 -6.09
N GLN A 408 -2.72 -13.72 -6.77
CA GLN A 408 -1.42 -14.28 -6.48
C GLN A 408 -0.52 -14.01 -7.68
N VAL A 409 0.47 -13.13 -7.48
CA VAL A 409 1.47 -12.85 -8.50
C VAL A 409 2.64 -13.80 -8.27
N THR A 410 2.94 -14.60 -9.29
CA THR A 410 4.12 -15.46 -9.32
C THR A 410 5.00 -15.04 -10.48
N SER A 411 6.30 -14.89 -10.23
CA SER A 411 7.27 -14.59 -11.27
C SER A 411 8.61 -15.23 -10.95
N ASN A 412 9.28 -15.66 -12.01
CA ASN A 412 10.61 -16.22 -11.94
C ASN A 412 11.55 -15.51 -12.91
N LEU A 413 12.86 -15.55 -12.64
CA LEU A 413 13.87 -14.95 -13.49
C LEU A 413 14.23 -15.92 -14.63
N GLY A 414 13.89 -15.53 -15.85
CA GLY A 414 14.31 -16.21 -17.06
C GLY A 414 15.64 -15.65 -17.56
N TYR A 415 16.65 -16.51 -17.71
CA TYR A 415 17.92 -16.18 -18.33
C TYR A 415 17.85 -16.46 -19.85
N ILE A 416 18.23 -15.50 -20.65
CA ILE A 416 18.08 -15.50 -22.09
C ILE A 416 19.40 -15.03 -22.69
N SER A 417 20.00 -15.80 -23.61
CA SER A 417 21.26 -15.47 -24.25
C SER A 417 21.11 -15.26 -25.74
N LYS A 418 21.94 -14.43 -26.33
CA LYS A 418 22.06 -14.36 -27.79
C LYS A 418 22.80 -15.56 -28.33
N SER A 419 22.32 -16.11 -29.42
CA SER A 419 23.01 -17.17 -30.16
C SER A 419 24.30 -16.61 -30.78
N SER A 420 25.40 -17.35 -30.63
CA SER A 420 26.70 -16.93 -31.17
C SER A 420 26.61 -16.65 -32.67
N GLY A 421 26.97 -15.43 -33.07
CA GLY A 421 27.00 -15.00 -34.47
C GLY A 421 25.64 -14.66 -35.10
N ARG A 422 24.55 -14.68 -34.34
CA ARG A 422 23.21 -14.27 -34.79
C ARG A 422 22.58 -13.32 -33.79
N ASP A 423 21.84 -12.33 -34.24
CA ASP A 423 21.07 -11.42 -33.39
C ASP A 423 19.72 -12.04 -33.01
N VAL A 424 19.78 -13.30 -32.52
CA VAL A 424 18.62 -14.09 -32.14
C VAL A 424 18.76 -14.53 -30.68
N TRP A 425 17.75 -14.24 -29.90
CA TRP A 425 17.69 -14.62 -28.50
C TRP A 425 17.22 -16.08 -28.33
N SER A 426 17.87 -16.81 -27.43
CA SER A 426 17.46 -18.17 -27.06
C SER A 426 16.13 -18.16 -26.29
N PRO A 427 15.44 -19.28 -26.15
CA PRO A 427 14.37 -19.43 -25.16
C PRO A 427 14.89 -19.18 -23.74
N SER A 428 14.03 -18.68 -22.87
CA SER A 428 14.36 -18.45 -21.46
C SER A 428 14.58 -19.75 -20.70
N VAL A 429 15.59 -19.76 -19.83
CA VAL A 429 15.81 -20.81 -18.84
C VAL A 429 15.64 -20.16 -17.47
N PHE A 430 14.75 -20.69 -16.62
CA PHE A 430 14.57 -20.16 -15.28
C PHE A 430 15.82 -20.41 -14.42
N VAL A 431 16.34 -19.34 -13.83
CA VAL A 431 17.52 -19.38 -12.94
C VAL A 431 17.14 -19.20 -11.47
N SER A 432 15.94 -18.70 -11.19
CA SER A 432 15.35 -18.74 -9.86
C SER A 432 14.21 -19.76 -9.87
N ALA A 433 14.23 -20.71 -8.96
CA ALA A 433 13.20 -21.72 -8.81
C ALA A 433 12.39 -21.47 -7.53
N SER A 434 12.13 -20.21 -7.21
CA SER A 434 11.34 -19.84 -6.05
C SER A 434 9.88 -20.21 -6.23
N VAL A 435 9.27 -20.83 -5.22
CA VAL A 435 7.81 -21.00 -5.16
C VAL A 435 7.07 -19.69 -4.91
N ASN A 436 7.82 -18.62 -4.60
CA ASN A 436 7.31 -17.28 -4.34
C ASN A 436 7.52 -16.40 -5.59
N ARG A 437 8.12 -15.25 -5.40
CA ARG A 437 8.40 -14.29 -6.44
C ARG A 437 9.86 -13.87 -6.41
N SER A 438 10.54 -13.89 -7.57
CA SER A 438 11.88 -13.34 -7.74
C SER A 438 11.82 -12.15 -8.69
N GLU A 439 12.34 -11.00 -8.25
CA GLU A 439 12.21 -9.74 -8.99
C GLU A 439 13.43 -8.82 -8.86
N LYS A 440 13.41 -7.71 -9.59
CA LYS A 440 14.40 -6.62 -9.53
C LYS A 440 15.84 -7.05 -9.84
N ALA A 441 16.02 -8.06 -10.68
CA ALA A 441 17.35 -8.53 -11.03
C ALA A 441 18.21 -7.42 -11.67
N ARG A 442 19.53 -7.43 -11.37
CA ARG A 442 20.54 -6.55 -11.96
C ARG A 442 21.84 -7.30 -12.19
N PHE A 443 22.31 -7.29 -13.45
CA PHE A 443 23.65 -7.76 -13.76
C PHE A 443 24.71 -6.84 -13.16
N ALA A 444 25.80 -7.43 -12.72
CA ALA A 444 27.04 -6.75 -12.44
C ALA A 444 27.61 -6.08 -13.69
N ASN A 445 28.48 -5.08 -13.53
CA ASN A 445 29.02 -4.33 -14.66
C ASN A 445 30.15 -5.07 -15.38
N ASN A 446 30.94 -5.86 -14.66
CA ASN A 446 32.17 -6.47 -15.14
C ASN A 446 32.09 -8.02 -15.23
N SER A 447 30.93 -8.60 -14.91
CA SER A 447 30.70 -10.04 -14.98
C SER A 447 29.24 -10.37 -15.30
N ASP A 448 28.97 -11.65 -15.59
CA ASP A 448 27.60 -12.16 -15.72
C ASP A 448 26.97 -12.55 -14.36
N SER A 449 27.56 -12.16 -13.25
CA SER A 449 26.94 -12.24 -11.92
C SER A 449 25.77 -11.26 -11.84
N PHE A 450 24.79 -11.56 -10.99
CA PHE A 450 23.65 -10.68 -10.81
C PHE A 450 23.11 -10.73 -9.38
N VAL A 451 22.43 -9.68 -8.97
CA VAL A 451 21.68 -9.58 -7.72
C VAL A 451 20.20 -9.53 -8.02
N TYR A 452 19.38 -10.12 -7.17
CA TYR A 452 17.92 -10.06 -7.27
C TYR A 452 17.26 -10.15 -5.90
N PHE A 453 15.99 -9.79 -5.84
CA PHE A 453 15.16 -9.96 -4.64
C PHE A 453 14.25 -11.17 -4.81
N ASP A 454 14.29 -12.08 -3.83
CA ASP A 454 13.41 -13.24 -3.70
C ASP A 454 12.56 -13.09 -2.45
N HIS A 455 11.24 -13.15 -2.61
CA HIS A 455 10.28 -12.94 -1.50
C HIS A 455 10.36 -14.00 -0.39
N GLY A 456 11.03 -15.15 -0.64
CA GLY A 456 11.22 -16.20 0.37
C GLY A 456 12.62 -16.22 0.99
N ALA A 457 13.61 -15.67 0.28
CA ALA A 457 15.03 -15.80 0.67
C ALA A 457 15.76 -14.45 0.81
N GLY A 458 15.10 -13.31 0.52
CA GLY A 458 15.70 -11.99 0.63
C GLY A 458 16.49 -11.57 -0.62
N ILE A 459 17.50 -10.73 -0.43
CA ILE A 459 18.34 -10.25 -1.54
C ILE A 459 19.48 -11.25 -1.76
N ILE A 460 19.52 -11.80 -2.98
CA ILE A 460 20.41 -12.90 -3.38
C ILE A 460 21.42 -12.40 -4.42
N ILE A 461 22.66 -12.73 -4.24
CA ILE A 461 23.69 -12.60 -5.27
C ILE A 461 23.90 -13.98 -5.92
N GLN A 462 23.82 -14.03 -7.24
CA GLN A 462 24.20 -15.22 -8.01
C GLN A 462 25.44 -14.91 -8.85
N THR A 463 26.47 -15.70 -8.65
CA THR A 463 27.73 -15.57 -9.40
C THR A 463 27.60 -16.21 -10.79
N ALA A 464 28.50 -15.84 -11.72
CA ALA A 464 28.50 -16.35 -13.09
C ALA A 464 28.64 -17.89 -13.19
N ASP A 465 29.23 -18.54 -12.17
CA ASP A 465 29.33 -20.00 -12.05
C ASP A 465 28.06 -20.64 -11.43
N GLY A 466 27.02 -19.86 -11.16
CA GLY A 466 25.73 -20.33 -10.69
C GLY A 466 25.59 -20.47 -9.17
N LYS A 467 26.62 -20.13 -8.38
CA LYS A 467 26.50 -20.15 -6.91
C LYS A 467 25.63 -18.98 -6.43
N THR A 468 24.82 -19.23 -5.43
CA THR A 468 23.95 -18.23 -4.80
C THR A 468 24.36 -17.93 -3.38
N GLU A 469 24.27 -16.67 -2.97
CA GLU A 469 24.55 -16.21 -1.62
C GLU A 469 23.48 -15.22 -1.17
N SER A 470 22.92 -15.40 0.03
CA SER A 470 22.06 -14.41 0.68
C SER A 470 22.89 -13.27 1.28
N THR A 471 22.38 -12.06 1.21
CA THR A 471 23.05 -10.87 1.75
C THR A 471 22.67 -10.59 3.21
N ASP A 472 21.84 -11.42 3.85
CA ASP A 472 21.43 -11.35 5.27
C ASP A 472 21.02 -9.93 5.73
N PHE A 473 20.06 -9.34 5.04
CA PHE A 473 19.48 -8.05 5.45
C PHE A 473 18.72 -8.23 6.77
N SER A 474 19.03 -7.38 7.79
CA SER A 474 18.59 -7.60 9.17
C SER A 474 17.11 -7.32 9.44
N ASP A 475 16.50 -6.47 8.62
CA ASP A 475 15.12 -6.03 8.81
C ASP A 475 14.17 -6.77 7.85
N GLU A 476 12.88 -6.77 8.15
CA GLU A 476 11.88 -7.31 7.24
C GLU A 476 11.84 -6.49 5.94
N ILE A 477 11.99 -7.17 4.82
CA ILE A 477 11.86 -6.55 3.49
C ILE A 477 10.40 -6.64 3.05
N LEU A 478 9.69 -5.53 3.10
CA LEU A 478 8.33 -5.42 2.59
C LEU A 478 8.32 -5.27 1.07
N TYR A 479 9.26 -4.47 0.54
CA TYR A 479 9.46 -4.28 -0.90
C TYR A 479 10.86 -3.78 -1.22
N VAL A 480 11.33 -4.13 -2.41
CA VAL A 480 12.54 -3.59 -3.03
C VAL A 480 12.13 -2.80 -4.26
N ASN A 481 12.49 -1.51 -4.32
CA ASN A 481 12.18 -0.68 -5.47
C ASN A 481 13.22 -0.83 -6.59
N ASN A 482 14.50 -0.82 -6.26
CA ASN A 482 15.56 -1.13 -7.20
C ASN A 482 16.82 -1.67 -6.53
N LEU A 483 17.61 -2.38 -7.33
CA LEU A 483 18.97 -2.85 -7.02
C LEU A 483 19.94 -2.33 -8.09
N GLN A 484 21.15 -1.98 -7.70
CA GLN A 484 22.17 -1.49 -8.62
C GLN A 484 23.58 -1.86 -8.12
N TRP A 485 24.46 -2.28 -9.02
CA TRP A 485 25.87 -2.48 -8.70
C TRP A 485 26.67 -1.19 -8.84
N SER A 486 27.69 -1.01 -7.98
CA SER A 486 28.75 -0.02 -8.22
C SER A 486 29.53 -0.38 -9.48
N LEU A 487 30.21 0.60 -10.08
CA LEU A 487 30.95 0.39 -11.34
C LEU A 487 32.04 -0.69 -11.24
N ASP A 488 32.61 -0.88 -10.06
CA ASP A 488 33.64 -1.88 -9.74
C ASP A 488 33.07 -3.20 -9.22
N ASP A 489 31.75 -3.34 -9.15
CA ASP A 489 31.01 -4.50 -8.63
C ASP A 489 31.34 -4.85 -7.16
N GLN A 490 31.85 -3.90 -6.37
CA GLN A 490 32.17 -4.13 -4.95
C GLN A 490 31.03 -3.79 -4.01
N VAL A 491 30.06 -2.99 -4.45
CA VAL A 491 28.95 -2.51 -3.63
C VAL A 491 27.62 -2.68 -4.37
N ILE A 492 26.61 -3.15 -3.66
CA ILE A 492 25.23 -3.15 -4.13
C ILE A 492 24.48 -2.00 -3.46
N LEU A 493 23.91 -1.12 -4.25
CA LEU A 493 23.01 -0.06 -3.83
C LEU A 493 21.57 -0.57 -3.96
N ALA A 494 20.79 -0.44 -2.90
CA ALA A 494 19.42 -0.94 -2.84
C ALA A 494 18.47 0.12 -2.30
N SER A 495 17.29 0.26 -2.91
CA SER A 495 16.16 0.97 -2.32
C SER A 495 15.20 -0.07 -1.71
N ILE A 496 15.13 -0.11 -0.38
CA ILE A 496 14.37 -1.07 0.41
C ILE A 496 13.46 -0.32 1.38
N ASN A 497 12.17 -0.63 1.38
CA ASN A 497 11.18 -0.03 2.28
C ASN A 497 11.22 1.52 2.30
N GLY A 498 11.51 2.14 1.15
CA GLY A 498 11.65 3.59 1.03
C GLY A 498 12.95 4.19 1.53
N GLY A 499 13.86 3.41 2.10
CA GLY A 499 15.22 3.81 2.46
C GLY A 499 16.26 3.43 1.39
N VAL A 500 17.47 4.01 1.47
CA VAL A 500 18.61 3.63 0.63
C VAL A 500 19.69 2.95 1.46
N PHE A 501 20.20 1.84 0.94
CA PHE A 501 21.17 0.98 1.61
C PHE A 501 22.30 0.61 0.67
N GLN A 502 23.49 0.40 1.24
CA GLN A 502 24.64 -0.16 0.55
C GLN A 502 25.04 -1.47 1.21
N TYR A 503 25.29 -2.49 0.39
CA TYR A 503 25.88 -3.76 0.79
C TYR A 503 27.28 -3.86 0.24
N GLU A 504 28.28 -3.99 1.10
CA GLU A 504 29.67 -4.19 0.71
C GLU A 504 29.93 -5.69 0.55
N VAL A 505 30.24 -6.11 -0.66
CA VAL A 505 30.37 -7.54 -1.02
C VAL A 505 31.53 -8.22 -0.24
N ALA A 506 32.65 -7.53 -0.08
CA ALA A 506 33.82 -8.07 0.59
C ALA A 506 33.60 -8.30 2.10
N THR A 507 32.94 -7.36 2.77
CA THR A 507 32.70 -7.41 4.23
C THR A 507 31.36 -8.03 4.61
N LYS A 508 30.47 -8.25 3.61
CA LYS A 508 29.11 -8.78 3.78
C LYS A 508 28.26 -7.94 4.75
N ARG A 509 28.36 -6.62 4.68
CA ARG A 509 27.68 -5.71 5.60
C ARG A 509 26.78 -4.74 4.88
N TRP A 510 25.58 -4.55 5.43
CA TRP A 510 24.65 -3.51 5.04
C TRP A 510 24.91 -2.21 5.82
N ARG A 511 24.79 -1.07 5.14
CA ARG A 511 24.81 0.26 5.73
C ARG A 511 23.65 1.08 5.15
N GLN A 512 22.83 1.66 6.01
CA GLN A 512 21.81 2.64 5.59
C GLN A 512 22.45 3.99 5.35
N LEU A 513 22.08 4.64 4.26
CA LEU A 513 22.46 6.01 3.89
C LEU A 513 21.24 6.93 3.94
N ALA A 514 21.50 8.25 3.98
CA ALA A 514 20.46 9.28 3.83
C ALA A 514 19.24 9.02 4.72
N LYS A 515 19.45 8.77 6.00
CA LYS A 515 18.38 8.43 6.97
C LYS A 515 17.31 9.50 7.12
N GLU A 516 17.61 10.73 6.70
CA GLU A 516 16.69 11.85 6.67
C GLU A 516 15.73 11.83 5.46
N PHE A 517 15.98 10.93 4.48
CA PHE A 517 15.08 10.72 3.36
C PHE A 517 14.08 9.61 3.68
N SER A 518 12.84 9.84 3.29
CA SER A 518 11.79 8.84 3.19
C SER A 518 11.37 8.68 1.72
N ASP A 519 10.74 7.57 1.41
CA ASP A 519 10.16 7.30 0.08
C ASP A 519 11.14 7.39 -1.08
N ILE A 520 12.33 6.80 -0.92
CA ILE A 520 13.27 6.67 -2.02
C ILE A 520 12.83 5.51 -2.91
N HIS A 521 12.39 5.84 -4.13
CA HIS A 521 11.95 4.81 -5.08
C HIS A 521 13.06 4.37 -6.04
N PHE A 522 13.96 5.24 -6.40
CA PHE A 522 15.04 4.93 -7.30
C PHE A 522 16.36 5.46 -6.76
N ALA A 523 17.40 4.64 -6.80
CA ALA A 523 18.75 5.00 -6.42
C ALA A 523 19.73 4.47 -7.45
N THR A 524 20.69 5.30 -7.88
CA THR A 524 21.72 4.91 -8.84
C THR A 524 23.03 5.66 -8.57
N TYR A 525 24.10 5.19 -9.20
CA TYR A 525 25.39 5.88 -9.16
C TYR A 525 25.39 7.05 -10.14
N GLY A 526 25.83 8.20 -9.67
CA GLY A 526 26.08 9.42 -10.45
C GLY A 526 27.54 9.55 -10.85
N THR A 527 27.92 10.75 -11.27
CA THR A 527 29.35 11.15 -11.49
C THR A 527 30.01 11.45 -10.13
N GLU A 528 31.36 11.48 -10.11
CA GLU A 528 32.15 11.87 -8.93
C GLU A 528 31.83 11.05 -7.65
N ASN A 529 31.53 9.76 -7.79
CA ASN A 529 31.16 8.87 -6.70
C ASN A 529 29.91 9.29 -5.89
N LYS A 530 29.12 10.23 -6.40
CA LYS A 530 27.84 10.61 -5.80
C LYS A 530 26.76 9.61 -6.15
N LEU A 531 25.75 9.54 -5.31
CA LEU A 531 24.51 8.79 -5.57
C LEU A 531 23.44 9.75 -6.06
N LEU A 532 22.59 9.26 -6.94
CA LEU A 532 21.37 9.97 -7.35
C LEU A 532 20.17 9.22 -6.79
N LEU A 533 19.28 9.95 -6.15
CA LEU A 533 18.10 9.43 -5.45
C LEU A 533 16.82 10.08 -5.99
N SER A 534 15.78 9.30 -6.20
CA SER A 534 14.45 9.81 -6.50
C SER A 534 13.64 9.83 -5.20
N SER A 535 13.23 11.02 -4.74
CA SER A 535 12.48 11.21 -3.49
C SER A 535 11.45 12.33 -3.63
N ASN A 536 10.34 12.20 -2.93
CA ASN A 536 9.25 13.18 -2.89
C ASN A 536 9.34 14.12 -1.66
N ARG A 537 10.44 14.13 -0.92
CA ARG A 537 10.62 14.90 0.32
C ARG A 537 10.36 16.42 0.20
N SER A 538 10.48 16.97 -1.01
CA SER A 538 10.19 18.38 -1.29
C SER A 538 8.74 18.67 -1.73
N GLY A 539 7.85 17.68 -1.63
CA GLY A 539 6.46 17.76 -2.06
C GLY A 539 6.19 17.06 -3.38
N ASP A 540 7.11 17.10 -4.32
CA ASP A 540 7.07 16.40 -5.60
C ASP A 540 8.26 15.46 -5.77
N TRP A 541 8.12 14.46 -6.64
CA TRP A 541 9.21 13.58 -7.02
C TRP A 541 10.32 14.37 -7.71
N GLN A 542 11.50 14.42 -7.08
CA GLN A 542 12.67 15.12 -7.56
C GLN A 542 13.88 14.19 -7.50
N ILE A 543 14.90 14.51 -8.32
CA ILE A 543 16.20 13.86 -8.27
C ILE A 543 17.09 14.65 -7.32
N TRP A 544 17.71 13.93 -6.40
CA TRP A 544 18.65 14.44 -5.42
C TRP A 544 20.01 13.80 -5.63
N SER A 545 21.07 14.57 -5.51
CA SER A 545 22.44 14.07 -5.40
C SER A 545 22.78 13.87 -3.93
N LEU A 546 23.44 12.77 -3.59
CA LEU A 546 23.93 12.45 -2.26
C LEU A 546 25.41 12.08 -2.32
N ASP A 547 26.22 12.71 -1.51
CA ASP A 547 27.58 12.25 -1.24
C ASP A 547 27.52 11.13 -0.18
N PRO A 548 27.88 9.88 -0.51
CA PRO A 548 27.74 8.75 0.41
C PRO A 548 28.70 8.75 1.59
N VAL A 549 29.73 9.63 1.57
CA VAL A 549 30.73 9.76 2.64
C VAL A 549 30.31 10.83 3.63
N SER A 550 30.01 12.03 3.16
CA SER A 550 29.59 13.15 4.00
C SER A 550 28.10 13.17 4.31
N GLU A 551 27.31 12.35 3.62
CA GLU A 551 25.85 12.30 3.63
C GLU A 551 25.18 13.66 3.31
N ARG A 552 25.89 14.58 2.65
CA ARG A 552 25.32 15.83 2.17
C ARG A 552 24.49 15.59 0.91
N SER A 553 23.31 16.16 0.87
CA SER A 553 22.39 16.05 -0.25
C SER A 553 22.11 17.39 -0.92
N GLU A 554 21.93 17.39 -2.24
CA GLU A 554 21.54 18.54 -3.04
C GLU A 554 20.42 18.16 -4.01
N GLN A 555 19.40 19.00 -4.12
CA GLN A 555 18.32 18.80 -5.09
C GLN A 555 18.80 19.16 -6.49
N ILE A 556 18.68 18.23 -7.45
CA ILE A 556 19.13 18.41 -8.84
C ILE A 556 18.01 18.91 -9.73
N THR A 557 16.79 18.35 -9.60
CA THR A 557 15.63 18.77 -10.39
C THR A 557 14.64 19.58 -9.57
N GLN A 558 13.93 20.54 -10.18
CA GLN A 558 12.93 21.39 -9.52
C GLN A 558 11.54 21.21 -10.11
N ASP A 559 11.45 20.71 -11.35
CA ASP A 559 10.20 20.52 -12.08
C ASP A 559 9.97 19.03 -12.41
N GLY A 560 10.14 18.19 -11.40
CA GLY A 560 9.94 16.76 -11.47
C GLY A 560 11.19 15.97 -11.88
N GLY A 561 11.28 14.74 -11.35
CA GLY A 561 12.33 13.76 -11.70
C GLY A 561 12.04 12.44 -11.01
N TYR A 562 12.17 11.31 -11.72
CA TYR A 562 11.81 10.02 -11.14
C TYR A 562 12.78 8.89 -11.52
N SER A 563 12.56 8.18 -12.63
CA SER A 563 13.53 7.19 -13.13
C SER A 563 14.69 7.91 -13.80
N MET A 564 15.90 7.44 -13.56
CA MET A 564 17.09 8.13 -14.03
C MET A 564 18.26 7.18 -14.26
N PHE A 565 19.19 7.62 -15.08
CA PHE A 565 20.53 7.04 -15.23
C PHE A 565 21.49 8.09 -15.72
N VAL A 566 22.80 7.81 -15.59
CA VAL A 566 23.87 8.67 -16.08
C VAL A 566 24.52 7.99 -17.27
N THR A 567 24.69 8.73 -18.37
CA THR A 567 25.39 8.25 -19.58
C THR A 567 26.89 8.18 -19.35
N SER A 568 27.62 7.54 -20.26
CA SER A 568 29.09 7.52 -20.24
C SER A 568 29.70 8.92 -20.40
N SER A 569 28.99 9.88 -21.00
CA SER A 569 29.38 11.31 -21.08
C SER A 569 29.12 12.09 -19.79
N GLY A 570 28.44 11.49 -18.83
CA GLY A 570 28.09 12.14 -17.57
C GLY A 570 26.72 12.86 -17.59
N ASP A 571 26.00 12.83 -18.70
CA ASP A 571 24.67 13.43 -18.80
C ASP A 571 23.65 12.67 -17.96
N LEU A 572 22.81 13.38 -17.24
CA LEU A 572 21.68 12.80 -16.53
C LEU A 572 20.46 12.70 -17.45
N ILE A 573 20.06 11.49 -17.78
CA ILE A 573 18.82 11.21 -18.49
C ILE A 573 17.76 10.79 -17.50
N TYR A 574 16.54 11.35 -17.60
CA TYR A 574 15.49 11.04 -16.64
C TYR A 574 14.09 11.20 -17.20
N SER A 575 13.14 10.59 -16.52
CA SER A 575 11.70 10.76 -16.72
C SER A 575 11.06 11.42 -15.51
N LYS A 576 9.89 12.01 -15.68
CA LYS A 576 9.07 12.56 -14.60
C LYS A 576 7.99 11.55 -14.16
N PHE A 577 7.50 11.67 -12.94
CA PHE A 577 6.53 10.70 -12.40
C PHE A 577 5.18 10.73 -13.14
N ASN A 578 4.62 11.90 -13.39
CA ASN A 578 3.29 12.07 -13.98
C ASN A 578 3.28 12.75 -15.35
N HIS A 579 4.45 12.91 -15.98
CA HIS A 579 4.57 13.54 -17.29
C HIS A 579 5.19 12.59 -18.29
N ASP A 580 4.63 12.54 -19.51
CA ASP A 580 5.33 11.93 -20.62
C ASP A 580 6.54 12.79 -20.99
N GLY A 581 7.51 12.18 -21.61
CA GLY A 581 8.74 12.82 -22.05
C GLY A 581 9.99 12.23 -21.42
N LEU A 582 11.07 12.30 -22.17
CA LEU A 582 12.42 11.98 -21.75
C LEU A 582 13.24 13.28 -21.69
N TYR A 583 13.91 13.47 -20.58
CA TYR A 583 14.62 14.71 -20.27
C TYR A 583 16.10 14.45 -20.10
N ARG A 584 16.94 15.46 -20.36
CA ARG A 584 18.38 15.43 -20.17
C ARG A 584 18.86 16.66 -19.39
N ILE A 585 19.80 16.47 -18.49
CA ILE A 585 20.65 17.52 -17.93
C ILE A 585 22.07 17.20 -18.40
N PRO A 586 22.65 18.01 -19.31
CA PRO A 586 24.05 17.84 -19.78
C PRO A 586 25.03 17.90 -18.61
N PHE A 587 26.11 17.14 -18.70
CA PHE A 587 27.18 17.17 -17.70
C PHE A 587 27.69 18.58 -17.46
N GLY A 588 27.78 19.00 -16.22
CA GLY A 588 28.17 20.36 -15.82
C GLY A 588 27.10 21.43 -15.99
N SER A 589 25.90 21.09 -16.52
CA SER A 589 24.75 21.99 -16.59
C SER A 589 23.81 21.80 -15.40
N ARG A 590 22.96 22.80 -15.17
CA ARG A 590 21.77 22.69 -14.25
C ARG A 590 20.46 22.83 -15.02
N GLU A 591 20.51 23.04 -16.32
CA GLU A 591 19.34 23.24 -17.16
C GLU A 591 18.87 21.89 -17.72
N SER A 592 17.56 21.67 -17.63
CA SER A 592 16.90 20.47 -18.15
C SER A 592 16.42 20.73 -19.59
N GLU A 593 16.69 19.79 -20.47
CA GLU A 593 16.23 19.76 -21.85
C GLU A 593 15.23 18.62 -22.06
N LEU A 594 14.15 18.88 -22.78
CA LEU A 594 13.23 17.84 -23.24
C LEU A 594 13.78 17.24 -24.54
N ILE A 595 14.17 15.96 -24.53
CA ILE A 595 14.77 15.28 -25.68
C ILE A 595 13.79 14.45 -26.50
N ASP A 596 12.72 13.95 -25.88
CA ASP A 596 11.63 13.22 -26.57
C ASP A 596 10.30 13.48 -25.85
N ALA A 597 9.41 14.27 -26.46
CA ALA A 597 8.11 14.61 -25.91
C ALA A 597 7.12 13.43 -25.99
N ASP A 598 7.32 12.54 -26.96
CA ASP A 598 6.44 11.39 -27.20
C ASP A 598 6.84 10.16 -26.39
N PHE A 599 7.93 10.24 -25.64
CA PHE A 599 8.39 9.15 -24.81
C PHE A 599 7.38 8.84 -23.69
N LYS A 600 6.78 7.67 -23.75
CA LYS A 600 5.73 7.23 -22.81
C LYS A 600 6.21 6.02 -22.02
N ILE A 601 6.25 6.18 -20.71
CA ILE A 601 6.57 5.09 -19.80
C ILE A 601 5.27 4.64 -19.12
N GLU A 602 5.01 3.35 -19.08
CA GLU A 602 3.93 2.80 -18.28
C GLU A 602 4.16 3.10 -16.79
N MET A 603 3.16 3.67 -16.10
CA MET A 603 3.28 4.21 -14.75
C MET A 603 3.99 3.28 -13.75
N TRP A 604 3.64 2.01 -13.76
CA TRP A 604 4.16 1.00 -12.85
C TRP A 604 5.48 0.35 -13.30
N ARG A 605 6.06 0.80 -14.45
CA ARG A 605 7.32 0.28 -15.03
C ARG A 605 8.39 1.37 -15.22
N ARG A 606 8.22 2.54 -14.60
CA ARG A 606 9.11 3.70 -14.78
C ARG A 606 10.54 3.45 -14.32
N TRP A 607 10.72 2.62 -13.30
CA TRP A 607 12.02 2.24 -12.75
C TRP A 607 12.78 1.23 -13.62
N GLN A 608 12.23 0.75 -14.72
CA GLN A 608 12.82 -0.25 -15.60
C GLN A 608 13.63 0.37 -16.76
N LEU A 609 13.98 1.64 -16.68
CA LEU A 609 14.92 2.25 -17.61
C LEU A 609 16.30 1.65 -17.39
N LEU A 610 16.90 1.13 -18.45
CA LEU A 610 18.25 0.58 -18.47
C LEU A 610 19.02 1.20 -19.64
N ALA A 611 20.14 1.86 -19.33
CA ALA A 611 21.03 2.43 -20.34
C ALA A 611 22.31 1.61 -20.44
N ARG A 612 22.80 1.42 -21.66
CA ARG A 612 24.12 0.89 -21.99
C ARG A 612 24.64 1.67 -23.18
N ASP A 613 25.80 2.30 -23.01
CA ASP A 613 26.36 3.24 -23.99
C ASP A 613 25.39 4.38 -24.34
N ASN A 614 25.09 4.58 -25.61
CA ASN A 614 24.19 5.62 -26.10
C ASN A 614 22.77 5.08 -26.40
N SER A 615 22.39 3.97 -25.80
CA SER A 615 21.08 3.33 -25.97
C SER A 615 20.37 3.16 -24.64
N LEU A 616 19.08 3.47 -24.64
CA LEU A 616 18.16 3.24 -23.53
C LEU A 616 17.31 2.01 -23.83
N TYR A 617 17.25 1.08 -22.89
CA TYR A 617 16.41 -0.11 -23.02
C TYR A 617 15.19 0.06 -22.14
N ILE A 618 14.01 -0.14 -22.74
CA ILE A 618 12.71 0.08 -22.08
C ILE A 618 11.79 -1.12 -22.27
N LEU A 619 10.92 -1.34 -21.30
CA LEU A 619 9.84 -2.31 -21.42
C LEU A 619 8.60 -1.59 -21.96
N LYS A 620 8.17 -1.98 -23.17
CA LYS A 620 7.02 -1.42 -23.87
C LYS A 620 6.23 -2.52 -24.55
N GLN A 621 4.89 -2.54 -24.41
CA GLN A 621 3.99 -3.51 -25.06
C GLN A 621 4.37 -4.99 -24.87
N ASN A 622 4.81 -5.34 -23.66
CA ASN A 622 5.33 -6.67 -23.33
C ASN A 622 6.57 -7.11 -24.13
N GLY A 623 7.31 -6.17 -24.70
CA GLY A 623 8.56 -6.37 -25.38
C GLY A 623 9.64 -5.47 -24.82
N ILE A 624 10.91 -5.82 -25.00
CA ILE A 624 12.05 -4.98 -24.67
C ILE A 624 12.47 -4.23 -25.92
N TRP A 625 12.56 -2.92 -25.79
CA TRP A 625 12.89 -2.01 -26.90
C TRP A 625 14.18 -1.27 -26.60
N GLU A 626 14.98 -1.07 -27.60
CA GLU A 626 16.16 -0.19 -27.61
C GLU A 626 15.77 1.15 -28.22
N LEU A 627 16.06 2.24 -27.53
CA LEU A 627 15.98 3.61 -28.01
C LEU A 627 17.40 4.17 -28.14
N ASN A 628 17.84 4.52 -29.33
CA ASN A 628 19.09 5.23 -29.54
C ASN A 628 18.91 6.71 -29.19
N LEU A 629 19.72 7.24 -28.28
CA LEU A 629 19.55 8.59 -27.72
C LEU A 629 19.92 9.73 -28.70
N ASP A 630 20.72 9.46 -29.74
CA ASP A 630 21.07 10.49 -30.73
C ASP A 630 20.00 10.61 -31.81
N SER A 631 19.53 9.48 -32.30
CA SER A 631 18.60 9.43 -33.44
C SER A 631 17.15 9.35 -33.04
N LEU A 632 16.85 9.08 -31.75
CA LEU A 632 15.54 8.78 -31.18
C LEU A 632 14.80 7.63 -31.86
N LYS A 633 15.52 6.80 -32.63
CA LYS A 633 14.94 5.61 -33.28
C LYS A 633 14.77 4.50 -32.26
N GLN A 634 13.62 3.83 -32.33
CA GLN A 634 13.28 2.68 -31.49
C GLN A 634 13.27 1.40 -32.33
N ARG A 635 13.75 0.30 -31.72
CA ARG A 635 13.58 -1.06 -32.29
C ARG A 635 13.23 -2.06 -31.18
N GLU A 636 12.35 -3.01 -31.48
CA GLU A 636 12.09 -4.14 -30.61
C GLU A 636 13.28 -5.10 -30.66
N ILE A 637 13.84 -5.46 -29.50
CA ILE A 637 14.98 -6.38 -29.42
C ILE A 637 14.58 -7.77 -28.91
N TYR A 638 13.55 -7.85 -28.08
CA TYR A 638 13.05 -9.11 -27.52
C TYR A 638 11.57 -9.03 -27.16
N LYS A 639 10.84 -10.08 -27.47
CA LYS A 639 9.42 -10.23 -27.13
C LYS A 639 9.11 -11.66 -26.72
N PRO A 640 8.89 -11.95 -25.43
CA PRO A 640 8.50 -13.27 -24.95
C PRO A 640 7.02 -13.55 -25.18
N GLN A 641 6.65 -14.81 -25.02
CA GLN A 641 5.24 -15.21 -24.95
C GLN A 641 4.62 -14.85 -23.60
N GLN A 642 5.38 -15.05 -22.50
CA GLN A 642 4.98 -14.68 -21.15
C GLN A 642 5.00 -13.17 -20.97
N ARG A 643 4.30 -12.72 -19.94
CA ARG A 643 4.37 -11.31 -19.51
C ARG A 643 5.70 -11.03 -18.83
N ILE A 644 6.33 -9.91 -19.20
CA ILE A 644 7.52 -9.38 -18.52
C ILE A 644 7.07 -8.37 -17.46
N PHE A 645 7.59 -8.50 -16.24
CA PHE A 645 7.43 -7.50 -15.19
C PHE A 645 8.63 -6.56 -15.13
N SER A 646 9.84 -7.08 -15.24
CA SER A 646 11.09 -6.32 -15.27
C SER A 646 12.17 -7.05 -16.08
N PHE A 647 13.27 -6.37 -16.36
CA PHE A 647 14.41 -6.97 -17.04
C PHE A 647 15.73 -6.27 -16.71
N THR A 648 16.84 -6.93 -16.99
CA THR A 648 18.18 -6.36 -16.99
C THR A 648 19.02 -6.98 -18.10
N LEU A 649 19.91 -6.19 -18.67
CA LEU A 649 20.80 -6.58 -19.76
C LEU A 649 22.24 -6.61 -19.24
N SER A 650 23.03 -7.65 -19.59
CA SER A 650 24.44 -7.71 -19.27
C SER A 650 25.23 -6.60 -19.96
N SER A 651 26.40 -6.24 -19.44
CA SER A 651 27.25 -5.16 -19.98
C SER A 651 27.68 -5.39 -21.42
N ASN A 652 27.93 -6.67 -21.79
CA ASN A 652 28.29 -7.06 -23.16
C ASN A 652 27.06 -7.20 -24.09
N LYS A 653 25.83 -6.96 -23.62
CA LYS A 653 24.56 -7.06 -24.35
C LYS A 653 24.27 -8.46 -24.93
N GLN A 654 24.93 -9.50 -24.42
CA GLN A 654 24.74 -10.88 -24.88
C GLN A 654 23.74 -11.65 -24.02
N ASN A 655 23.52 -11.22 -22.77
CA ASN A 655 22.67 -11.89 -21.82
C ASN A 655 21.59 -10.96 -21.30
N LEU A 656 20.40 -11.49 -21.11
CA LEU A 656 19.22 -10.81 -20.61
C LEU A 656 18.62 -11.64 -19.45
N LEU A 657 18.31 -10.99 -18.35
CA LEU A 657 17.43 -11.53 -17.33
C LEU A 657 16.08 -10.82 -17.42
N ALA A 658 15.01 -11.59 -17.50
CA ALA A 658 13.65 -11.09 -17.49
C ALA A 658 12.87 -11.70 -16.33
N GLU A 659 12.19 -10.88 -15.56
CA GLU A 659 11.17 -11.32 -14.61
C GLU A 659 9.92 -11.68 -15.41
N LEU A 660 9.66 -12.97 -15.55
CA LEU A 660 8.59 -13.53 -16.34
C LEU A 660 7.44 -13.98 -15.46
N ASP A 661 6.21 -13.74 -15.91
CA ASP A 661 4.99 -14.26 -15.28
C ASP A 661 5.00 -15.79 -15.32
N ASP A 662 4.95 -16.42 -14.16
CA ASP A 662 4.98 -17.89 -14.02
C ASP A 662 3.67 -18.39 -13.40
N GLY A 663 2.55 -18.10 -14.08
CA GLY A 663 1.23 -18.56 -13.69
C GLY A 663 0.54 -17.69 -12.66
N SER A 664 0.75 -16.37 -12.67
CA SER A 664 -0.03 -15.45 -11.86
C SER A 664 -1.52 -15.67 -12.03
N THR A 665 -2.24 -15.73 -10.93
CA THR A 665 -3.68 -15.95 -10.91
C THR A 665 -4.38 -14.81 -10.20
N SER A 666 -5.61 -14.54 -10.63
CA SER A 666 -6.50 -13.62 -9.91
C SER A 666 -7.92 -14.13 -10.05
N ASN A 667 -8.59 -14.28 -8.93
CA ASN A 667 -9.97 -14.73 -8.86
C ASN A 667 -10.81 -13.81 -8.00
N ILE A 668 -12.10 -13.77 -8.31
CA ILE A 668 -13.09 -13.07 -7.52
C ILE A 668 -13.67 -14.05 -6.51
N TRP A 669 -13.65 -13.65 -5.24
CA TRP A 669 -14.17 -14.40 -4.10
C TRP A 669 -15.36 -13.68 -3.51
N GLN A 670 -16.31 -14.43 -3.01
CA GLN A 670 -17.47 -13.92 -2.27
C GLN A 670 -17.41 -14.43 -0.84
N ALA A 671 -17.80 -13.59 0.10
CA ALA A 671 -17.89 -13.93 1.52
C ALA A 671 -19.01 -13.14 2.20
N LYS A 672 -19.30 -13.50 3.46
CA LYS A 672 -20.23 -12.79 4.33
C LYS A 672 -19.50 -12.45 5.64
N ILE A 673 -19.90 -11.35 6.26
CA ILE A 673 -19.47 -10.95 7.60
C ILE A 673 -20.66 -11.10 8.55
N ASN A 674 -20.40 -11.72 9.71
CA ASN A 674 -21.41 -11.84 10.79
C ASN A 674 -21.56 -10.55 11.56
#